data_a6bf8195081764a6e5f4ddabf0c2eb5f
#
_entry.id   a6bf8195081764a6e5f4ddabf0c2eb5f
#
_cell.length_a   1.000
_cell.length_b   1.000
_cell.length_c   1.000
_cell.angle_alpha   90.00
_cell.angle_beta   90.00
_cell.angle_gamma   90.00
#
_symmetry.space_group_name_H-M   'P 1'
#
loop_
_entity.id
_entity.type
_entity.pdbx_description
1 polymer ?
#
loop_
_entity_poly.entity_id
_entity_poly.type
_entity_poly.pdbx_seq_one_letter_code
_entity_poly.pdbx_strand_id
1 'polypeptide(L)'
;VFVEMYNKGLIYRGKRLVNWDPHFETAISDLEVENVEVDGHMWHFKYPLAGGVTYEYVEKDEDGNVTLSEMRNYISIATTRPETMLGDGAVAVNPKDERYAPIIGKLCEIPVGPKEHRRLIPIIADDYPDMDFGSGAVKITGAHDFNDYMVAKRSGIPMYALMDTKGAMRADGKPYAEEAAVAQSIANGDTEFDEAMIAAMNLVPDAYRGLDRFEARAKVVADITAEGLAVMHEAARTEKNEDGEKVAITETVPYVESKKIMQPFGDRSGVVIEPALTDQWFVDTDQIVKPALDAVRDGTVKIIPESGEKTYYHWLENIEPWCISRQLWWGHQIPVWHALWLRPNGETVHEMSCGSTFDEAINGFSFSISGEFDRQGYATALDAKDAQDRLAESKVRPVIYRDPDVLDTWFSSGLWPIGTLGWPEQTDALKKYFPTSDLITGQDILFFWVARMMMMQLAVVDEVPFKTIYLHGLVRDAKGKKMSKSTGNVIDPLDIIDEYGADALRFTNAAMASIGGALKLDTKRIEGYRNFGTKLWSACRFAEMNDAFTPSKGRPTPDAAVNKWIIGETTQARVLVDAALDDYRFNDAADALYKFIRGVVCDKYLELCKPTLSSGTAAEQAETRETLSWMIEQCLILAHPIMPFITEELWAVKGHTSLLCHTDWPDYTTDLVDDDAKAELDWANQLIDNIRSARAQVNVDPQDRIPLLLVSADDVARRALAANEGPIKVLARVSDITEGEAPKGALAVGTKGATFAVPLADIIDVDAEKARVSKALEKVEKTAQGLKGRLSNPKFAENASAEAVEEAK
;
A
#
# COMPACT_ATOMS: atom_id res chain seq x y z
N VAL A 1 23.84 -1.43 -14.22
CA VAL A 1 23.17 -2.45 -13.40
C VAL A 1 22.71 -3.64 -14.25
N PHE A 2 21.89 -3.44 -15.30
CA PHE A 2 21.44 -4.55 -16.15
C PHE A 2 22.61 -5.41 -16.67
N VAL A 3 23.62 -4.77 -17.28
CA VAL A 3 24.81 -5.46 -17.83
C VAL A 3 25.55 -6.25 -16.74
N GLU A 4 25.68 -5.67 -15.57
CA GLU A 4 26.35 -6.33 -14.44
C GLU A 4 25.57 -7.54 -13.93
N MET A 5 24.26 -7.40 -13.75
CA MET A 5 23.39 -8.52 -13.35
C MET A 5 23.36 -9.62 -14.44
N TYR A 6 23.33 -9.23 -15.70
CA TYR A 6 23.39 -10.18 -16.82
C TYR A 6 24.70 -10.97 -16.81
N ASN A 7 25.83 -10.29 -16.63
CA ASN A 7 27.15 -10.94 -16.57
C ASN A 7 27.33 -11.84 -15.33
N LYS A 8 26.58 -11.56 -14.24
CA LYS A 8 26.50 -12.43 -13.06
C LYS A 8 25.55 -13.62 -13.25
N GLY A 9 24.86 -13.71 -14.39
CA GLY A 9 23.88 -14.76 -14.66
C GLY A 9 22.54 -14.57 -13.91
N LEU A 10 22.28 -13.37 -13.39
CA LEU A 10 21.06 -13.03 -12.66
C LEU A 10 19.92 -12.57 -13.56
N ILE A 11 20.21 -12.26 -14.83
CA ILE A 11 19.23 -11.91 -15.84
C ILE A 11 19.32 -12.90 -16.98
N TYR A 12 18.19 -13.42 -17.41
CA TYR A 12 18.06 -14.34 -18.55
C TYR A 12 16.90 -13.98 -19.42
N ARG A 13 16.93 -14.43 -20.69
CA ARG A 13 15.80 -14.41 -21.62
C ARG A 13 15.21 -15.80 -21.70
N GLY A 14 13.91 -15.90 -21.60
CA GLY A 14 13.24 -17.20 -21.66
C GLY A 14 11.75 -17.10 -21.90
N LYS A 15 11.16 -18.23 -22.30
CA LYS A 15 9.73 -18.33 -22.53
C LYS A 15 9.01 -18.72 -21.25
N ARG A 16 8.15 -17.83 -20.76
CA ARG A 16 7.29 -18.07 -19.59
C ARG A 16 5.91 -17.48 -19.82
N LEU A 17 4.96 -17.96 -19.04
CA LEU A 17 3.63 -17.36 -18.99
C LEU A 17 3.71 -16.02 -18.23
N VAL A 18 3.18 -14.96 -18.84
CA VAL A 18 3.13 -13.60 -18.26
C VAL A 18 1.72 -13.04 -18.39
N ASN A 19 1.40 -12.05 -17.55
CA ASN A 19 0.21 -11.23 -17.76
C ASN A 19 0.42 -10.34 -18.99
N TRP A 20 -0.46 -10.47 -19.97
CA TRP A 20 -0.38 -9.74 -21.23
C TRP A 20 -1.58 -8.82 -21.38
N ASP A 21 -1.33 -7.53 -21.59
CA ASP A 21 -2.36 -6.57 -21.95
C ASP A 21 -2.60 -6.56 -23.46
N PRO A 22 -3.73 -7.09 -23.96
CA PRO A 22 -3.97 -7.17 -25.39
C PRO A 22 -4.34 -5.83 -26.05
N HIS A 23 -4.65 -4.79 -25.26
CA HIS A 23 -4.88 -3.44 -25.77
C HIS A 23 -3.58 -2.69 -26.04
N PHE A 24 -2.62 -2.77 -25.12
CA PHE A 24 -1.30 -2.16 -25.28
C PHE A 24 -0.29 -3.10 -25.95
N GLU A 25 -0.64 -4.36 -26.14
CA GLU A 25 0.23 -5.41 -26.70
C GLU A 25 1.57 -5.52 -25.96
N THR A 26 1.51 -5.57 -24.63
CA THR A 26 2.71 -5.63 -23.77
C THR A 26 2.50 -6.54 -22.55
N ALA A 27 3.60 -7.12 -22.06
CA ALA A 27 3.62 -7.74 -20.75
C ALA A 27 3.42 -6.66 -19.67
N ILE A 28 2.66 -6.99 -18.63
CA ILE A 28 2.43 -6.16 -17.46
C ILE A 28 2.77 -6.93 -16.18
N SER A 29 3.03 -6.20 -15.10
CA SER A 29 3.26 -6.81 -13.79
C SER A 29 1.94 -7.24 -13.13
N ASP A 30 2.02 -8.15 -12.15
CA ASP A 30 0.85 -8.59 -11.38
C ASP A 30 0.12 -7.45 -10.67
N LEU A 31 0.81 -6.33 -10.43
CA LEU A 31 0.25 -5.13 -9.82
C LEU A 31 -0.60 -4.27 -10.74
N GLU A 32 -0.32 -4.35 -12.00
CA GLU A 32 -1.08 -3.66 -13.03
C GLU A 32 -2.33 -4.47 -13.42
N VAL A 33 -2.59 -5.57 -12.69
CA VAL A 33 -3.76 -6.43 -12.84
C VAL A 33 -4.74 -6.19 -11.69
N GLU A 34 -5.90 -5.65 -12.01
CA GLU A 34 -7.02 -5.51 -11.08
C GLU A 34 -7.97 -6.70 -11.20
N ASN A 35 -8.07 -7.52 -10.14
CA ASN A 35 -9.04 -8.61 -10.10
C ASN A 35 -10.41 -8.06 -9.70
N VAL A 36 -11.36 -8.10 -10.62
CA VAL A 36 -12.72 -7.60 -10.44
C VAL A 36 -13.70 -8.76 -10.41
N GLU A 37 -14.59 -8.78 -9.42
CA GLU A 37 -15.67 -9.75 -9.37
C GLU A 37 -16.73 -9.41 -10.43
N VAL A 38 -16.93 -10.32 -11.38
CA VAL A 38 -17.93 -10.18 -12.44
C VAL A 38 -18.89 -11.38 -12.47
N ASP A 39 -20.07 -11.16 -13.03
CA ASP A 39 -20.98 -12.27 -13.31
C ASP A 39 -20.43 -13.11 -14.45
N GLY A 40 -20.13 -14.36 -14.16
CA GLY A 40 -19.57 -15.31 -15.08
C GLY A 40 -20.37 -16.61 -15.17
N HIS A 41 -19.88 -17.50 -16.00
CA HIS A 41 -20.47 -18.82 -16.20
C HIS A 41 -19.41 -19.91 -16.12
N MET A 42 -19.79 -21.06 -15.64
CA MET A 42 -19.02 -22.28 -15.74
C MET A 42 -19.82 -23.28 -16.57
N TRP A 43 -19.26 -23.67 -17.71
CA TRP A 43 -19.85 -24.61 -18.68
C TRP A 43 -19.33 -26.02 -18.41
N HIS A 44 -20.19 -27.03 -18.58
CA HIS A 44 -19.86 -28.44 -18.41
C HIS A 44 -19.95 -29.16 -19.73
N PHE A 45 -18.83 -29.79 -20.15
CA PHE A 45 -18.69 -30.46 -21.42
C PHE A 45 -18.22 -31.91 -21.26
N LYS A 46 -18.61 -32.77 -22.21
CA LYS A 46 -18.20 -34.16 -22.26
C LYS A 46 -17.00 -34.33 -23.20
N TYR A 47 -15.92 -34.86 -22.68
CA TYR A 47 -14.76 -35.28 -23.45
C TYR A 47 -14.87 -36.80 -23.68
N PRO A 48 -15.26 -37.30 -24.87
CA PRO A 48 -15.42 -38.73 -25.16
C PRO A 48 -14.13 -39.49 -24.93
N LEU A 49 -14.22 -40.68 -24.34
CA LEU A 49 -13.09 -41.56 -24.16
C LEU A 49 -12.74 -42.24 -25.47
N ALA A 50 -11.44 -42.29 -25.81
CA ALA A 50 -10.96 -42.92 -27.04
C ALA A 50 -11.16 -44.43 -27.01
N GLY A 51 -11.28 -45.01 -28.18
CA GLY A 51 -11.33 -46.47 -28.38
C GLY A 51 -12.57 -47.16 -27.78
N GLY A 52 -13.64 -46.43 -27.52
CA GLY A 52 -14.87 -47.01 -26.97
C GLY A 52 -14.77 -47.43 -25.50
N VAL A 53 -13.79 -46.89 -24.78
CA VAL A 53 -13.62 -47.18 -23.35
C VAL A 53 -14.84 -46.66 -22.57
N THR A 54 -15.32 -47.47 -21.63
CA THR A 54 -16.36 -47.08 -20.66
C THR A 54 -15.89 -47.39 -19.25
N TYR A 55 -16.43 -46.69 -18.30
CA TYR A 55 -16.14 -46.91 -16.85
C TYR A 55 -17.38 -46.65 -16.02
N GLU A 56 -17.41 -47.24 -14.86
CA GLU A 56 -18.46 -46.95 -13.88
C GLU A 56 -18.11 -45.67 -13.10
N TYR A 57 -18.90 -44.63 -13.26
CA TYR A 57 -18.75 -43.37 -12.51
C TYR A 57 -19.67 -43.45 -11.27
N VAL A 58 -19.06 -43.24 -10.09
CA VAL A 58 -19.76 -43.38 -8.81
C VAL A 58 -19.57 -42.12 -7.99
N GLU A 59 -20.66 -41.48 -7.59
CA GLU A 59 -20.67 -40.43 -6.58
C GLU A 59 -21.14 -40.94 -5.25
N LYS A 60 -20.54 -40.45 -4.16
CA LYS A 60 -20.88 -40.80 -2.77
C LYS A 60 -21.16 -39.55 -1.99
N ASP A 61 -22.10 -39.63 -1.00
CA ASP A 61 -22.28 -38.55 -0.02
C ASP A 61 -21.17 -38.54 1.04
N GLU A 62 -21.25 -37.57 1.99
CA GLU A 62 -20.29 -37.43 3.10
C GLU A 62 -20.25 -38.68 4.02
N ASP A 63 -21.33 -39.46 4.05
CA ASP A 63 -21.45 -40.72 4.81
C ASP A 63 -20.95 -41.94 4.01
N GLY A 64 -20.51 -41.75 2.76
CA GLY A 64 -20.01 -42.79 1.85
C GLY A 64 -21.11 -43.61 1.14
N ASN A 65 -22.38 -43.20 1.18
CA ASN A 65 -23.46 -43.85 0.44
C ASN A 65 -23.40 -43.41 -1.02
N VAL A 66 -23.66 -44.37 -1.93
CA VAL A 66 -23.71 -44.10 -3.36
C VAL A 66 -24.95 -43.24 -3.69
N THR A 67 -24.73 -42.06 -4.24
CA THR A 67 -25.79 -41.12 -4.68
C THR A 67 -26.02 -41.21 -6.19
N LEU A 68 -24.99 -41.56 -6.95
CA LEU A 68 -25.05 -41.78 -8.39
C LEU A 68 -24.11 -42.93 -8.79
N SER A 69 -24.59 -43.83 -9.64
CA SER A 69 -23.76 -44.83 -10.33
C SER A 69 -24.26 -44.99 -11.75
N GLU A 70 -23.37 -44.69 -12.73
CA GLU A 70 -23.70 -44.83 -14.14
C GLU A 70 -22.47 -45.20 -14.95
N MET A 71 -22.70 -45.85 -16.08
CA MET A 71 -21.66 -46.17 -17.05
C MET A 71 -21.43 -44.98 -17.96
N ARG A 72 -20.22 -44.45 -17.95
CA ARG A 72 -19.81 -43.31 -18.79
C ARG A 72 -18.79 -43.74 -19.84
N ASN A 73 -18.90 -43.13 -21.04
CA ASN A 73 -17.93 -43.19 -22.12
C ASN A 73 -17.24 -41.82 -22.34
N TYR A 74 -17.28 -40.96 -21.35
CA TYR A 74 -16.74 -39.62 -21.40
C TYR A 74 -16.25 -39.21 -20.01
N ILE A 75 -15.32 -38.23 -19.97
CA ILE A 75 -15.01 -37.48 -18.77
C ILE A 75 -15.66 -36.09 -18.84
N SER A 76 -16.27 -35.63 -17.75
CA SER A 76 -16.88 -34.31 -17.65
C SER A 76 -15.87 -33.26 -17.25
N ILE A 77 -15.82 -32.14 -17.97
CA ILE A 77 -14.94 -31.00 -17.69
C ILE A 77 -15.79 -29.76 -17.46
N ALA A 78 -15.51 -29.05 -16.36
CA ALA A 78 -16.09 -27.75 -16.05
C ALA A 78 -15.06 -26.63 -16.36
N THR A 79 -15.45 -25.62 -17.10
CA THR A 79 -14.56 -24.53 -17.49
C THR A 79 -15.26 -23.18 -17.56
N THR A 80 -14.57 -22.12 -17.16
CA THR A 80 -14.99 -20.72 -17.36
C THR A 80 -14.46 -20.14 -18.68
N ARG A 81 -13.53 -20.88 -19.37
CA ARG A 81 -12.85 -20.42 -20.59
C ARG A 81 -12.93 -21.46 -21.74
N PRO A 82 -14.12 -21.69 -22.32
CA PRO A 82 -14.31 -22.67 -23.40
C PRO A 82 -13.42 -22.44 -24.62
N GLU A 83 -13.09 -21.19 -24.96
CA GLU A 83 -12.23 -20.83 -26.09
C GLU A 83 -10.84 -21.43 -26.01
N THR A 84 -10.33 -21.69 -24.80
CA THR A 84 -8.98 -22.24 -24.61
C THR A 84 -8.91 -23.77 -24.77
N MET A 85 -10.07 -24.46 -24.83
CA MET A 85 -10.13 -25.93 -25.01
C MET A 85 -9.43 -26.41 -26.29
N LEU A 86 -9.39 -25.55 -27.33
CA LEU A 86 -8.66 -25.84 -28.59
C LEU A 86 -7.16 -26.11 -28.34
N GLY A 87 -6.57 -25.58 -27.29
CA GLY A 87 -5.17 -25.75 -26.94
C GLY A 87 -4.90 -26.75 -25.81
N ASP A 88 -5.91 -27.52 -25.36
CA ASP A 88 -5.71 -28.49 -24.30
C ASP A 88 -4.62 -29.52 -24.67
N GLY A 89 -3.70 -29.73 -23.73
CA GLY A 89 -2.63 -30.72 -23.84
C GLY A 89 -2.92 -31.99 -23.05
N ALA A 90 -3.76 -31.91 -22.02
CA ALA A 90 -4.16 -33.02 -21.17
C ALA A 90 -5.46 -32.70 -20.40
N VAL A 91 -6.03 -33.70 -19.75
CA VAL A 91 -7.00 -33.57 -18.67
C VAL A 91 -6.35 -34.10 -17.40
N ALA A 92 -6.35 -33.32 -16.32
CA ALA A 92 -5.82 -33.72 -15.01
C ALA A 92 -6.94 -34.12 -14.05
N VAL A 93 -6.70 -35.17 -13.26
CA VAL A 93 -7.58 -35.64 -12.19
C VAL A 93 -6.75 -35.88 -10.93
N ASN A 94 -7.34 -35.69 -9.76
CA ASN A 94 -6.63 -35.96 -8.52
C ASN A 94 -6.44 -37.48 -8.36
N PRO A 95 -5.23 -37.97 -8.04
CA PRO A 95 -4.98 -39.41 -7.88
C PRO A 95 -5.79 -40.06 -6.74
N LYS A 96 -6.33 -39.26 -5.83
CA LYS A 96 -7.19 -39.73 -4.72
C LYS A 96 -8.66 -39.78 -5.11
N ASP A 97 -9.02 -39.24 -6.28
CA ASP A 97 -10.41 -39.25 -6.74
C ASP A 97 -10.78 -40.62 -7.33
N GLU A 98 -11.47 -41.43 -6.53
CA GLU A 98 -11.88 -42.77 -6.93
C GLU A 98 -12.78 -42.78 -8.17
N ARG A 99 -13.49 -41.68 -8.48
CA ARG A 99 -14.38 -41.56 -9.63
C ARG A 99 -13.64 -41.75 -10.94
N TYR A 100 -12.38 -41.28 -11.03
CA TYR A 100 -11.59 -41.23 -12.26
C TYR A 100 -10.43 -42.21 -12.26
N ALA A 101 -10.16 -42.91 -11.17
CA ALA A 101 -9.06 -43.89 -11.10
C ALA A 101 -9.03 -44.91 -12.28
N PRO A 102 -10.19 -45.41 -12.79
CA PRO A 102 -10.20 -46.40 -13.89
C PRO A 102 -9.72 -45.82 -15.25
N ILE A 103 -9.74 -44.50 -15.43
CA ILE A 103 -9.45 -43.86 -16.70
C ILE A 103 -8.12 -43.08 -16.73
N ILE A 104 -7.40 -43.02 -15.63
CA ILE A 104 -6.05 -42.42 -15.59
C ILE A 104 -5.15 -43.18 -16.59
N GLY A 105 -4.41 -42.41 -17.43
CA GLY A 105 -3.56 -42.94 -18.51
C GLY A 105 -4.32 -43.32 -19.78
N LYS A 106 -5.66 -43.13 -19.84
CA LYS A 106 -6.43 -43.25 -21.08
C LYS A 106 -6.41 -41.95 -21.86
N LEU A 107 -6.86 -42.00 -23.10
CA LEU A 107 -7.03 -40.83 -23.95
C LEU A 107 -8.50 -40.42 -24.02
N CYS A 108 -8.74 -39.12 -24.06
CA CYS A 108 -10.05 -38.52 -24.32
C CYS A 108 -9.97 -37.53 -25.49
N GLU A 109 -11.09 -37.35 -26.19
CA GLU A 109 -11.20 -36.46 -27.34
C GLU A 109 -11.61 -35.06 -26.92
N ILE A 110 -10.92 -34.03 -27.43
CA ILE A 110 -11.35 -32.65 -27.31
C ILE A 110 -12.65 -32.44 -28.08
N PRO A 111 -13.76 -32.00 -27.46
CA PRO A 111 -15.09 -32.08 -28.08
C PRO A 111 -15.38 -30.95 -29.09
N VAL A 112 -14.38 -30.30 -29.65
CA VAL A 112 -14.50 -29.14 -30.54
C VAL A 112 -13.52 -29.22 -31.72
N GLY A 113 -13.85 -28.57 -32.81
CA GLY A 113 -13.12 -28.61 -34.09
C GLY A 113 -13.66 -29.66 -35.07
N PRO A 114 -13.09 -29.73 -36.29
CA PRO A 114 -13.49 -30.71 -37.32
C PRO A 114 -13.38 -32.14 -36.81
N LYS A 115 -14.46 -32.92 -36.93
CA LYS A 115 -14.54 -34.28 -36.36
C LYS A 115 -13.43 -35.20 -36.83
N GLU A 116 -13.03 -35.10 -38.05
CA GLU A 116 -11.98 -35.91 -38.69
C GLU A 116 -10.57 -35.59 -38.22
N HIS A 117 -10.39 -34.46 -37.51
CA HIS A 117 -9.11 -33.96 -37.02
C HIS A 117 -9.12 -33.64 -35.51
N ARG A 118 -10.10 -34.17 -34.76
CA ARG A 118 -10.17 -33.99 -33.32
C ARG A 118 -9.01 -34.70 -32.66
N ARG A 119 -8.41 -33.99 -31.72
CA ARG A 119 -7.22 -34.48 -31.00
C ARG A 119 -7.62 -35.32 -29.78
N LEU A 120 -6.90 -36.40 -29.60
CA LEU A 120 -6.94 -37.19 -28.37
C LEU A 120 -5.82 -36.75 -27.47
N ILE A 121 -6.16 -36.48 -26.21
CA ILE A 121 -5.24 -36.00 -25.17
C ILE A 121 -5.24 -36.95 -23.96
N PRO A 122 -4.13 -37.08 -23.21
CA PRO A 122 -4.03 -37.99 -22.08
C PRO A 122 -4.81 -37.47 -20.87
N ILE A 123 -5.37 -38.40 -20.08
CA ILE A 123 -5.86 -38.15 -18.74
C ILE A 123 -4.72 -38.47 -17.79
N ILE A 124 -4.23 -37.45 -17.07
CA ILE A 124 -3.08 -37.53 -16.17
C ILE A 124 -3.49 -37.41 -14.70
N ALA A 125 -2.68 -37.96 -13.82
CA ALA A 125 -2.85 -37.80 -12.38
C ALA A 125 -2.02 -36.62 -11.90
N ASP A 126 -2.64 -35.67 -11.19
CA ASP A 126 -1.99 -34.53 -10.55
C ASP A 126 -2.75 -34.10 -9.29
N ASP A 127 -2.06 -33.62 -8.27
CA ASP A 127 -2.68 -33.16 -7.03
C ASP A 127 -3.42 -31.81 -7.14
N TYR A 128 -3.26 -31.11 -8.27
CA TYR A 128 -3.85 -29.81 -8.52
C TYR A 128 -5.39 -29.80 -8.57
N PRO A 129 -6.07 -30.73 -9.27
CA PRO A 129 -7.53 -30.72 -9.31
C PRO A 129 -8.18 -30.90 -7.93
N ASP A 130 -9.05 -29.96 -7.59
CA ASP A 130 -9.90 -30.07 -6.40
C ASP A 130 -11.06 -31.02 -6.71
N MET A 131 -11.16 -32.11 -5.94
CA MET A 131 -12.16 -33.16 -6.13
C MET A 131 -13.61 -32.67 -5.93
N ASP A 132 -13.78 -31.60 -5.15
CA ASP A 132 -15.09 -31.07 -4.78
C ASP A 132 -15.49 -29.84 -5.64
N PHE A 133 -14.61 -29.41 -6.54
CA PHE A 133 -14.87 -28.26 -7.40
C PHE A 133 -15.23 -28.66 -8.83
N GLY A 134 -16.37 -28.17 -9.31
CA GLY A 134 -16.85 -28.47 -10.66
C GLY A 134 -17.08 -29.97 -10.90
N SER A 135 -16.36 -30.55 -11.86
CA SER A 135 -16.41 -31.99 -12.15
C SER A 135 -15.34 -32.80 -11.40
N GLY A 136 -14.42 -32.14 -10.67
CA GLY A 136 -13.21 -32.76 -10.12
C GLY A 136 -12.13 -33.08 -11.16
N ALA A 137 -12.38 -32.82 -12.44
CA ALA A 137 -11.43 -32.97 -13.53
C ALA A 137 -11.18 -31.62 -14.21
N VAL A 138 -9.93 -31.31 -14.48
CA VAL A 138 -9.50 -30.01 -15.03
C VAL A 138 -8.81 -30.23 -16.37
N LYS A 139 -9.22 -29.47 -17.40
CA LYS A 139 -8.47 -29.37 -18.65
C LYS A 139 -7.16 -28.62 -18.44
N ILE A 140 -6.10 -29.01 -19.07
CA ILE A 140 -4.78 -28.38 -18.94
C ILE A 140 -4.41 -27.65 -20.21
N THR A 141 -4.46 -26.32 -20.15
CA THR A 141 -4.11 -25.40 -21.24
C THR A 141 -2.97 -24.49 -20.77
N GLY A 142 -1.75 -25.03 -20.68
CA GLY A 142 -0.61 -24.38 -20.03
C GLY A 142 -0.14 -23.06 -20.67
N ALA A 143 -0.59 -22.72 -21.88
CA ALA A 143 -0.28 -21.45 -22.51
C ALA A 143 -1.28 -20.32 -22.14
N HIS A 144 -2.38 -20.60 -21.42
CA HIS A 144 -3.47 -19.65 -21.16
C HIS A 144 -3.99 -19.63 -19.73
N ASP A 145 -3.33 -20.36 -18.81
CA ASP A 145 -3.64 -20.35 -17.39
C ASP A 145 -2.39 -20.64 -16.58
N PHE A 146 -2.12 -19.87 -15.51
CA PHE A 146 -0.92 -20.00 -14.68
C PHE A 146 -0.85 -21.33 -13.91
N ASN A 147 -1.98 -21.84 -13.44
CA ASN A 147 -2.02 -23.11 -12.75
C ASN A 147 -1.81 -24.27 -13.73
N ASP A 148 -2.49 -24.23 -14.88
CA ASP A 148 -2.31 -25.21 -15.95
C ASP A 148 -0.88 -25.22 -16.48
N TYR A 149 -0.21 -24.03 -16.53
CA TYR A 149 1.21 -23.90 -16.89
C TYR A 149 2.11 -24.71 -15.94
N MET A 150 1.87 -24.60 -14.65
CA MET A 150 2.66 -25.35 -13.66
C MET A 150 2.43 -26.86 -13.75
N VAL A 151 1.18 -27.29 -13.99
CA VAL A 151 0.86 -28.71 -14.25
C VAL A 151 1.53 -29.19 -15.53
N ALA A 152 1.38 -28.46 -16.63
CA ALA A 152 1.96 -28.81 -17.93
C ALA A 152 3.49 -28.94 -17.86
N LYS A 153 4.16 -28.01 -17.18
CA LYS A 153 5.61 -27.99 -17.01
C LYS A 153 6.13 -29.22 -16.25
N ARG A 154 5.53 -29.56 -15.09
CA ARG A 154 5.98 -30.70 -14.29
C ARG A 154 5.60 -32.06 -14.90
N SER A 155 4.56 -32.11 -15.72
CA SER A 155 4.07 -33.31 -16.35
C SER A 155 4.56 -33.48 -17.79
N GLY A 156 5.37 -32.56 -18.33
CA GLY A 156 5.90 -32.62 -19.70
C GLY A 156 4.83 -32.50 -20.79
N ILE A 157 3.74 -31.76 -20.52
CA ILE A 157 2.62 -31.56 -21.44
C ILE A 157 2.93 -30.37 -22.37
N PRO A 158 2.72 -30.49 -23.70
CA PRO A 158 2.93 -29.39 -24.63
C PRO A 158 1.94 -28.23 -24.38
N MET A 159 2.41 -26.98 -24.52
CA MET A 159 1.67 -25.77 -24.22
C MET A 159 1.40 -24.98 -25.51
N TYR A 160 0.23 -25.17 -26.09
CA TYR A 160 -0.15 -24.56 -27.38
C TYR A 160 -0.75 -23.17 -27.20
N ALA A 161 -0.08 -22.13 -27.70
CA ALA A 161 -0.60 -20.77 -27.71
C ALA A 161 -1.64 -20.58 -28.82
N LEU A 162 -2.85 -20.19 -28.44
CA LEU A 162 -4.00 -20.05 -29.37
C LEU A 162 -4.28 -18.60 -29.76
N MET A 163 -3.77 -17.62 -28.98
CA MET A 163 -4.11 -16.22 -29.16
C MET A 163 -2.89 -15.41 -29.61
N ASP A 164 -3.15 -14.38 -30.40
CA ASP A 164 -2.17 -13.39 -30.83
C ASP A 164 -1.99 -12.28 -29.78
N THR A 165 -1.16 -11.30 -30.07
CA THR A 165 -0.86 -10.18 -29.16
C THR A 165 -2.07 -9.30 -28.82
N LYS A 166 -3.13 -9.36 -29.64
CA LYS A 166 -4.40 -8.63 -29.44
C LYS A 166 -5.47 -9.44 -28.73
N GLY A 167 -5.15 -10.67 -28.32
CA GLY A 167 -6.10 -11.59 -27.72
C GLY A 167 -7.12 -12.16 -28.70
N ALA A 168 -6.85 -12.07 -30.01
CA ALA A 168 -7.63 -12.75 -31.04
C ALA A 168 -7.06 -14.15 -31.29
N MET A 169 -7.91 -15.06 -31.74
CA MET A 169 -7.50 -16.41 -32.12
C MET A 169 -6.52 -16.36 -33.29
N ARG A 170 -5.33 -16.98 -33.14
CA ARG A 170 -4.26 -16.94 -34.14
C ARG A 170 -4.76 -17.34 -35.53
N ALA A 171 -4.34 -16.56 -36.54
CA ALA A 171 -4.67 -16.80 -37.93
C ALA A 171 -3.48 -17.29 -38.79
N ASP A 172 -2.28 -17.26 -38.21
CA ASP A 172 -1.03 -17.72 -38.81
C ASP A 172 -0.90 -19.26 -38.79
N GLY A 173 0.22 -19.76 -39.29
CA GLY A 173 0.60 -21.18 -39.25
C GLY A 173 0.02 -21.99 -40.40
N LYS A 174 0.27 -23.31 -40.33
CA LYS A 174 -0.21 -24.27 -41.33
C LYS A 174 -1.70 -24.54 -41.21
N PRO A 175 -2.30 -25.26 -42.22
CA PRO A 175 -3.68 -25.74 -42.11
C PRO A 175 -3.88 -26.58 -40.83
N TYR A 176 -5.03 -26.40 -40.16
CA TYR A 176 -5.32 -27.08 -38.90
C TYR A 176 -5.15 -28.61 -38.98
N ALA A 177 -5.54 -29.24 -40.07
CA ALA A 177 -5.44 -30.68 -40.21
C ALA A 177 -3.99 -31.21 -40.12
N GLU A 178 -3.02 -30.44 -40.63
CA GLU A 178 -1.60 -30.79 -40.55
C GLU A 178 -1.06 -30.63 -39.13
N GLU A 179 -1.38 -29.50 -38.48
CA GLU A 179 -0.94 -29.20 -37.11
C GLU A 179 -1.57 -30.16 -36.10
N ALA A 180 -2.86 -30.48 -36.26
CA ALA A 180 -3.56 -31.44 -35.41
C ALA A 180 -2.99 -32.85 -35.53
N ALA A 181 -2.55 -33.28 -36.73
CA ALA A 181 -1.90 -34.56 -36.92
C ALA A 181 -0.54 -34.66 -36.21
N VAL A 182 0.26 -33.59 -36.25
CA VAL A 182 1.52 -33.49 -35.50
C VAL A 182 1.28 -33.51 -34.00
N ALA A 183 0.33 -32.71 -33.52
CA ALA A 183 -0.03 -32.67 -32.08
C ALA A 183 -0.55 -34.05 -31.61
N GLN A 184 -1.27 -34.79 -32.43
CA GLN A 184 -1.71 -36.13 -32.11
C GLN A 184 -0.53 -37.13 -32.02
N SER A 185 0.43 -37.03 -32.92
CA SER A 185 1.67 -37.84 -32.86
C SER A 185 2.48 -37.60 -31.62
N ILE A 186 2.53 -36.31 -31.13
CA ILE A 186 3.13 -35.93 -29.87
C ILE A 186 2.34 -36.56 -28.69
N ALA A 187 1.02 -36.42 -28.67
CA ALA A 187 0.16 -36.98 -27.62
C ALA A 187 0.24 -38.52 -27.53
N ASN A 188 0.49 -39.19 -28.60
CA ASN A 188 0.72 -40.66 -28.66
C ASN A 188 2.12 -41.05 -28.20
N GLY A 189 3.06 -40.11 -28.07
CA GLY A 189 4.47 -40.38 -27.78
C GLY A 189 5.30 -40.82 -29.01
N ASP A 190 4.79 -40.67 -30.22
CA ASP A 190 5.47 -41.05 -31.47
C ASP A 190 6.42 -39.98 -32.00
N THR A 191 6.25 -38.74 -31.55
CA THR A 191 7.06 -37.56 -31.92
C THR A 191 7.56 -36.83 -30.65
N GLU A 192 8.89 -36.65 -30.54
CA GLU A 192 9.50 -35.76 -29.55
C GLU A 192 9.26 -34.30 -29.95
N PHE A 193 9.15 -33.43 -28.99
CA PHE A 193 8.93 -32.03 -29.23
C PHE A 193 9.86 -31.17 -28.40
N ASP A 194 10.14 -29.97 -28.87
CA ASP A 194 10.79 -28.90 -28.15
C ASP A 194 9.91 -27.64 -28.10
N GLU A 195 10.29 -26.66 -27.34
CA GLU A 195 9.54 -25.41 -27.18
C GLU A 195 9.40 -24.65 -28.51
N ALA A 196 10.41 -24.67 -29.36
CA ALA A 196 10.39 -23.97 -30.63
C ALA A 196 9.36 -24.57 -31.59
N MET A 197 9.31 -25.91 -31.66
CA MET A 197 8.33 -26.66 -32.43
C MET A 197 6.90 -26.33 -31.97
N ILE A 198 6.65 -26.41 -30.65
CA ILE A 198 5.33 -26.13 -30.09
C ILE A 198 4.92 -24.66 -30.31
N ALA A 199 5.84 -23.70 -30.16
CA ALA A 199 5.57 -22.29 -30.39
C ALA A 199 5.18 -21.98 -31.85
N ALA A 200 5.74 -22.71 -32.80
CA ALA A 200 5.40 -22.56 -34.24
C ALA A 200 4.04 -23.14 -34.61
N MET A 201 3.51 -24.07 -33.81
CA MET A 201 2.23 -24.74 -34.09
C MET A 201 1.04 -23.84 -33.81
N ASN A 202 0.01 -23.89 -34.63
CA ASN A 202 -1.27 -23.23 -34.44
C ASN A 202 -2.43 -24.23 -34.48
N LEU A 203 -3.00 -24.54 -33.33
CA LEU A 203 -4.10 -25.50 -33.20
C LEU A 203 -5.49 -24.82 -33.22
N VAL A 204 -5.59 -23.63 -33.78
CA VAL A 204 -6.86 -22.96 -34.01
C VAL A 204 -7.47 -23.46 -35.32
N PRO A 205 -8.63 -24.17 -35.33
CA PRO A 205 -9.30 -24.57 -36.54
C PRO A 205 -9.72 -23.36 -37.38
N ASP A 206 -9.74 -23.51 -38.71
CA ASP A 206 -9.97 -22.42 -39.65
C ASP A 206 -11.25 -21.61 -39.38
N ALA A 207 -12.29 -22.26 -38.85
CA ALA A 207 -13.56 -21.61 -38.49
C ALA A 207 -13.48 -20.65 -37.31
N TYR A 208 -12.39 -20.67 -36.53
CA TYR A 208 -12.17 -19.81 -35.35
C TYR A 208 -11.03 -18.79 -35.56
N ARG A 209 -10.21 -18.96 -36.62
CA ARG A 209 -9.07 -18.09 -36.89
C ARG A 209 -9.49 -16.63 -37.05
N GLY A 210 -8.78 -15.72 -36.36
CA GLY A 210 -9.01 -14.28 -36.37
C GLY A 210 -10.24 -13.78 -35.62
N LEU A 211 -11.00 -14.67 -34.96
CA LEU A 211 -12.11 -14.26 -34.09
C LEU A 211 -11.53 -13.66 -32.78
N ASP A 212 -12.21 -12.65 -32.24
CA ASP A 212 -11.97 -12.24 -30.87
C ASP A 212 -12.21 -13.41 -29.89
N ARG A 213 -11.42 -13.49 -28.80
CA ARG A 213 -11.51 -14.59 -27.82
C ARG A 213 -12.92 -14.80 -27.26
N PHE A 214 -13.69 -13.73 -27.02
CA PHE A 214 -15.06 -13.86 -26.52
C PHE A 214 -16.06 -14.29 -27.58
N GLU A 215 -15.85 -13.89 -28.83
CA GLU A 215 -16.61 -14.42 -30.00
C GLU A 215 -16.29 -15.90 -30.20
N ALA A 216 -15.01 -16.27 -30.11
CA ALA A 216 -14.58 -17.67 -30.17
C ALA A 216 -15.19 -18.50 -29.05
N ARG A 217 -15.25 -17.97 -27.80
CA ARG A 217 -15.91 -18.60 -26.65
C ARG A 217 -17.39 -18.93 -26.97
N ALA A 218 -18.13 -17.93 -27.44
CA ALA A 218 -19.53 -18.10 -27.74
C ALA A 218 -19.75 -19.17 -28.85
N LYS A 219 -18.89 -19.16 -29.86
CA LYS A 219 -18.94 -20.12 -30.96
C LYS A 219 -18.58 -21.55 -30.52
N VAL A 220 -17.53 -21.72 -29.71
CA VAL A 220 -17.13 -23.01 -29.13
C VAL A 220 -18.28 -23.62 -28.31
N VAL A 221 -18.92 -22.85 -27.47
CA VAL A 221 -20.08 -23.29 -26.67
C VAL A 221 -21.23 -23.74 -27.57
N ALA A 222 -21.53 -22.96 -28.60
CA ALA A 222 -22.59 -23.28 -29.55
C ALA A 222 -22.30 -24.56 -30.32
N ASP A 223 -21.10 -24.73 -30.83
CA ASP A 223 -20.69 -25.90 -31.63
C ASP A 223 -20.71 -27.19 -30.82
N ILE A 224 -20.17 -27.18 -29.57
CA ILE A 224 -20.19 -28.33 -28.66
C ILE A 224 -21.63 -28.69 -28.26
N THR A 225 -22.47 -27.70 -28.00
CA THR A 225 -23.88 -27.90 -27.66
C THR A 225 -24.66 -28.51 -28.81
N ALA A 226 -24.46 -28.01 -30.04
CA ALA A 226 -25.10 -28.53 -31.22
C ALA A 226 -24.76 -30.01 -31.50
N GLU A 227 -23.58 -30.46 -31.08
CA GLU A 227 -23.17 -31.85 -31.20
C GLU A 227 -23.63 -32.76 -30.05
N GLY A 228 -24.34 -32.22 -29.08
CA GLY A 228 -24.84 -33.00 -27.91
C GLY A 228 -23.74 -33.37 -26.91
N LEU A 229 -22.59 -32.68 -26.96
CA LEU A 229 -21.45 -32.91 -26.06
C LEU A 229 -21.43 -31.94 -24.85
N ALA A 230 -22.44 -31.08 -24.70
CA ALA A 230 -22.70 -30.42 -23.44
C ALA A 230 -23.29 -31.39 -22.39
N VAL A 231 -22.92 -31.24 -21.15
CA VAL A 231 -23.60 -31.94 -20.04
C VAL A 231 -24.98 -31.33 -19.90
N MET A 232 -26.02 -32.14 -19.85
CA MET A 232 -27.42 -31.71 -19.79
C MET A 232 -27.99 -31.91 -18.38
N HIS A 233 -28.87 -31.03 -17.94
CA HIS A 233 -29.63 -31.18 -16.72
C HIS A 233 -31.09 -30.78 -16.91
N GLU A 234 -31.97 -31.23 -16.01
CA GLU A 234 -33.39 -30.84 -16.01
C GLU A 234 -33.54 -29.50 -15.28
N ALA A 235 -34.01 -28.49 -15.95
CA ALA A 235 -34.30 -27.16 -15.41
C ALA A 235 -35.83 -26.94 -15.37
N ALA A 236 -36.33 -26.51 -14.20
CA ALA A 236 -37.72 -26.10 -14.06
C ALA A 236 -37.91 -24.65 -14.57
N ARG A 237 -38.80 -24.49 -15.53
CA ARG A 237 -39.16 -23.17 -16.08
C ARG A 237 -40.66 -22.96 -15.86
N THR A 238 -41.07 -21.76 -15.51
CA THR A 238 -42.46 -21.37 -15.39
C THR A 238 -42.90 -20.67 -16.65
N GLU A 239 -43.86 -21.24 -17.33
CA GLU A 239 -44.46 -20.63 -18.53
C GLU A 239 -45.94 -20.36 -18.28
N LYS A 240 -46.54 -19.36 -18.98
CA LYS A 240 -47.98 -19.12 -18.91
C LYS A 240 -48.63 -19.97 -20.02
N ASN A 241 -49.63 -20.77 -19.59
CA ASN A 241 -50.48 -21.47 -20.56
C ASN A 241 -51.41 -20.48 -21.31
N GLU A 242 -52.19 -20.99 -22.24
CA GLU A 242 -53.14 -20.20 -23.06
C GLU A 242 -54.17 -19.46 -22.17
N ASP A 243 -54.43 -19.95 -20.98
CA ASP A 243 -55.35 -19.36 -20.01
C ASP A 243 -54.67 -18.35 -19.06
N GLY A 244 -53.35 -18.10 -19.19
CA GLY A 244 -52.56 -17.14 -18.42
C GLY A 244 -52.11 -17.67 -17.07
N GLU A 245 -52.32 -18.94 -16.75
CA GLU A 245 -51.87 -19.59 -15.53
C GLU A 245 -50.39 -20.01 -15.64
N LYS A 246 -49.66 -19.89 -14.53
CA LYS A 246 -48.26 -20.30 -14.46
C LYS A 246 -48.15 -21.81 -14.32
N VAL A 247 -47.63 -22.47 -15.30
CA VAL A 247 -47.38 -23.92 -15.34
C VAL A 247 -45.85 -24.15 -15.26
N ALA A 248 -45.43 -25.05 -14.35
CA ALA A 248 -44.01 -25.46 -14.31
C ALA A 248 -43.78 -26.48 -15.44
N ILE A 249 -42.80 -26.19 -16.29
CA ILE A 249 -42.32 -27.06 -17.34
C ILE A 249 -40.90 -27.49 -17.01
N THR A 250 -40.60 -28.77 -17.12
CA THR A 250 -39.22 -29.28 -17.00
C THR A 250 -38.64 -29.41 -18.40
N GLU A 251 -37.50 -28.72 -18.63
CA GLU A 251 -36.79 -28.74 -19.91
C GLU A 251 -35.38 -29.24 -19.69
N THR A 252 -34.91 -30.13 -20.55
CA THR A 252 -33.49 -30.56 -20.54
C THR A 252 -32.66 -29.56 -21.30
N VAL A 253 -31.80 -28.85 -20.55
CA VAL A 253 -30.93 -27.77 -21.07
C VAL A 253 -29.46 -28.04 -20.73
N PRO A 254 -28.50 -27.42 -21.44
CA PRO A 254 -27.09 -27.49 -21.06
C PRO A 254 -26.88 -27.04 -19.63
N TYR A 255 -26.04 -27.78 -18.89
CA TYR A 255 -25.68 -27.41 -17.52
C TYR A 255 -24.65 -26.29 -17.56
N VAL A 256 -25.08 -25.10 -17.15
CA VAL A 256 -24.27 -23.88 -17.05
C VAL A 256 -24.49 -23.27 -15.67
N GLU A 257 -23.47 -23.24 -14.88
CA GLU A 257 -23.53 -22.60 -13.57
C GLU A 257 -23.32 -21.10 -13.71
N SER A 258 -24.26 -20.30 -13.21
CA SER A 258 -24.04 -18.85 -13.01
C SER A 258 -23.18 -18.66 -11.77
N LYS A 259 -22.00 -18.09 -11.94
CA LYS A 259 -21.01 -17.98 -10.87
C LYS A 259 -20.31 -16.64 -10.92
N LYS A 260 -20.06 -16.05 -9.75
CA LYS A 260 -19.12 -14.94 -9.64
C LYS A 260 -17.72 -15.43 -9.89
N ILE A 261 -17.01 -14.77 -10.78
CA ILE A 261 -15.62 -15.05 -11.11
C ILE A 261 -14.76 -13.81 -10.89
N MET A 262 -13.54 -14.01 -10.40
CA MET A 262 -12.53 -12.95 -10.34
C MET A 262 -11.86 -12.85 -11.70
N GLN A 263 -12.13 -11.77 -12.42
CA GLN A 263 -11.58 -11.55 -13.75
C GLN A 263 -10.47 -10.49 -13.70
N PRO A 264 -9.28 -10.79 -14.27
CA PRO A 264 -8.17 -9.86 -14.29
C PRO A 264 -8.38 -8.78 -15.35
N PHE A 265 -8.25 -7.52 -14.98
CA PHE A 265 -8.28 -6.35 -15.85
C PHE A 265 -6.96 -5.58 -15.73
N GLY A 266 -6.50 -4.98 -16.83
CA GLY A 266 -5.40 -4.03 -16.79
C GLY A 266 -5.85 -2.73 -16.12
N ASP A 267 -5.08 -2.24 -15.17
CA ASP A 267 -5.40 -1.03 -14.38
C ASP A 267 -5.52 0.23 -15.25
N ARG A 268 -4.78 0.28 -16.35
CA ARG A 268 -4.74 1.40 -17.29
C ARG A 268 -5.63 1.20 -18.51
N SER A 269 -5.63 -0.01 -19.06
CA SER A 269 -6.41 -0.33 -20.26
C SER A 269 -7.87 -0.56 -19.96
N GLY A 270 -8.20 -1.07 -18.76
CA GLY A 270 -9.56 -1.49 -18.40
C GLY A 270 -10.05 -2.69 -19.21
N VAL A 271 -9.18 -3.40 -19.93
CA VAL A 271 -9.52 -4.62 -20.69
C VAL A 271 -9.11 -5.86 -19.91
N VAL A 272 -9.74 -6.98 -20.23
CA VAL A 272 -9.39 -8.28 -19.64
C VAL A 272 -8.01 -8.69 -20.08
N ILE A 273 -7.14 -8.98 -19.11
CA ILE A 273 -5.77 -9.45 -19.29
C ILE A 273 -5.78 -10.90 -19.77
N GLU A 274 -4.82 -11.25 -20.62
CA GLU A 274 -4.65 -12.61 -21.14
C GLU A 274 -3.32 -13.20 -20.66
N PRO A 275 -3.29 -14.37 -20.01
CA PRO A 275 -2.05 -15.09 -19.81
C PRO A 275 -1.46 -15.48 -21.16
N ALA A 276 -0.24 -15.04 -21.45
CA ALA A 276 0.43 -15.29 -22.72
C ALA A 276 1.81 -15.92 -22.52
N LEU A 277 2.08 -17.00 -23.25
CA LEU A 277 3.37 -17.67 -23.26
C LEU A 277 4.29 -17.01 -24.29
N THR A 278 5.24 -16.20 -23.80
CA THR A 278 6.09 -15.39 -24.66
C THR A 278 7.53 -15.31 -24.12
N ASP A 279 8.47 -15.04 -25.03
CA ASP A 279 9.86 -14.79 -24.67
C ASP A 279 10.01 -13.41 -24.03
N GLN A 280 10.49 -13.38 -22.81
CA GLN A 280 10.67 -12.16 -22.03
C GLN A 280 12.03 -12.16 -21.32
N TRP A 281 12.46 -11.01 -20.80
CA TRP A 281 13.61 -10.89 -19.93
C TRP A 281 13.18 -11.01 -18.48
N PHE A 282 13.91 -11.82 -17.73
CA PHE A 282 13.61 -12.09 -16.32
C PHE A 282 14.84 -11.86 -15.45
N VAL A 283 14.57 -11.37 -14.23
CA VAL A 283 15.53 -11.48 -13.12
C VAL A 283 15.25 -12.80 -12.40
N ASP A 284 16.31 -13.59 -12.20
CA ASP A 284 16.29 -14.81 -11.39
C ASP A 284 16.26 -14.42 -9.90
N THR A 285 15.05 -14.29 -9.38
CA THR A 285 14.80 -13.84 -8.00
C THR A 285 15.27 -14.82 -6.96
N ASP A 286 15.32 -16.13 -7.26
CA ASP A 286 15.79 -17.18 -6.33
C ASP A 286 17.22 -16.93 -5.85
N GLN A 287 18.06 -16.36 -6.72
CA GLN A 287 19.46 -16.07 -6.40
C GLN A 287 19.65 -14.81 -5.56
N ILE A 288 18.75 -13.83 -5.62
CA ILE A 288 18.90 -12.50 -5.02
C ILE A 288 17.96 -12.22 -3.85
N VAL A 289 16.96 -13.08 -3.64
CA VAL A 289 15.95 -12.86 -2.58
C VAL A 289 16.50 -13.15 -1.18
N LYS A 290 17.34 -14.17 -1.04
CA LYS A 290 17.81 -14.60 0.27
C LYS A 290 18.57 -13.53 1.05
N PRO A 291 19.55 -12.78 0.48
CA PRO A 291 20.22 -11.69 1.20
C PRO A 291 19.25 -10.60 1.66
N ALA A 292 18.21 -10.28 0.85
CA ALA A 292 17.20 -9.31 1.20
C ALA A 292 16.31 -9.76 2.38
N LEU A 293 15.96 -11.04 2.44
CA LEU A 293 15.24 -11.62 3.59
C LEU A 293 16.11 -11.62 4.85
N ASP A 294 17.36 -12.06 4.72
CA ASP A 294 18.28 -12.20 5.84
C ASP A 294 18.56 -10.83 6.50
N ALA A 295 18.74 -9.76 5.71
CA ALA A 295 18.99 -8.41 6.21
C ALA A 295 17.86 -7.85 7.10
N VAL A 296 16.60 -8.27 6.88
CA VAL A 296 15.47 -7.91 7.75
C VAL A 296 15.39 -8.86 8.95
N ARG A 297 15.64 -10.15 8.75
CA ARG A 297 15.57 -11.16 9.82
C ARG A 297 16.64 -10.96 10.90
N ASP A 298 17.83 -10.52 10.52
CA ASP A 298 18.94 -10.29 11.46
C ASP A 298 18.92 -8.87 12.06
N GLY A 299 17.99 -8.02 11.62
CA GLY A 299 17.81 -6.66 12.11
C GLY A 299 18.78 -5.64 11.53
N THR A 300 19.56 -5.97 10.49
CA THR A 300 20.37 -5.01 9.73
C THR A 300 19.49 -3.92 9.10
N VAL A 301 18.31 -4.31 8.64
CA VAL A 301 17.25 -3.41 8.16
C VAL A 301 16.00 -3.60 9.02
N LYS A 302 15.43 -2.50 9.52
CA LYS A 302 14.20 -2.50 10.32
C LYS A 302 13.01 -2.05 9.49
N ILE A 303 11.86 -2.70 9.66
CA ILE A 303 10.58 -2.27 9.08
C ILE A 303 9.67 -1.76 10.19
N ILE A 304 9.19 -0.54 10.06
CA ILE A 304 8.29 0.13 11.00
C ILE A 304 6.96 0.45 10.28
N PRO A 305 5.81 -0.03 10.78
CA PRO A 305 5.64 -0.94 11.93
C PRO A 305 6.08 -2.38 11.65
N GLU A 306 6.41 -3.12 12.69
CA GLU A 306 6.81 -4.54 12.63
C GLU A 306 5.81 -5.44 11.86
N SER A 307 4.53 -5.05 11.84
CA SER A 307 3.52 -5.75 11.03
C SER A 307 3.86 -5.78 9.53
N GLY A 308 4.64 -4.82 9.04
CA GLY A 308 5.13 -4.78 7.67
C GLY A 308 6.12 -5.92 7.33
N GLU A 309 6.85 -6.43 8.32
CA GLU A 309 7.77 -7.55 8.13
C GLU A 309 7.06 -8.81 7.66
N LYS A 310 5.86 -9.10 8.20
CA LYS A 310 5.06 -10.26 7.79
C LYS A 310 4.66 -10.17 6.32
N THR A 311 4.31 -8.98 5.86
CA THR A 311 3.98 -8.73 4.46
C THR A 311 5.24 -8.88 3.59
N TYR A 312 6.37 -8.33 4.03
CA TYR A 312 7.66 -8.44 3.34
C TYR A 312 8.09 -9.90 3.17
N TYR A 313 8.06 -10.70 4.24
CA TYR A 313 8.42 -12.13 4.20
C TYR A 313 7.47 -12.92 3.31
N HIS A 314 6.16 -12.71 3.45
CA HIS A 314 5.18 -13.43 2.64
C HIS A 314 5.42 -13.26 1.14
N TRP A 315 5.70 -12.03 0.69
CA TRP A 315 5.96 -11.75 -0.71
C TRP A 315 7.31 -12.28 -1.21
N LEU A 316 8.37 -12.14 -0.43
CA LEU A 316 9.70 -12.56 -0.85
C LEU A 316 9.90 -14.09 -0.77
N GLU A 317 9.26 -14.76 0.18
CA GLU A 317 9.31 -16.22 0.28
C GLU A 317 8.56 -16.95 -0.84
N ASN A 318 7.61 -16.26 -1.48
CA ASN A 318 6.81 -16.78 -2.58
C ASN A 318 7.07 -16.03 -3.89
N ILE A 319 8.25 -15.41 -4.03
CA ILE A 319 8.53 -14.60 -5.20
C ILE A 319 8.80 -15.47 -6.44
N GLU A 320 8.11 -15.14 -7.54
CA GLU A 320 8.37 -15.71 -8.85
C GLU A 320 9.43 -14.89 -9.61
N PRO A 321 10.09 -15.47 -10.63
CA PRO A 321 11.01 -14.73 -11.49
C PRO A 321 10.37 -13.46 -12.06
N TRP A 322 11.05 -12.36 -11.90
CA TRP A 322 10.53 -11.04 -12.24
C TRP A 322 10.70 -10.72 -13.71
N CYS A 323 9.60 -10.63 -14.46
CA CYS A 323 9.58 -10.15 -15.84
C CYS A 323 9.90 -8.64 -15.90
N ILE A 324 11.03 -8.30 -16.53
CA ILE A 324 11.54 -6.92 -16.61
C ILE A 324 11.44 -6.28 -17.99
N SER A 325 10.96 -6.98 -18.99
CA SER A 325 10.77 -6.44 -20.35
C SER A 325 9.34 -5.95 -20.58
N ARG A 326 9.21 -4.84 -21.31
CA ARG A 326 7.94 -4.25 -21.73
C ARG A 326 8.03 -3.87 -23.20
N GLN A 327 6.98 -4.16 -23.95
CA GLN A 327 6.85 -3.85 -25.38
C GLN A 327 6.25 -2.44 -25.54
N LEU A 328 6.96 -1.43 -25.06
CA LEU A 328 6.54 -0.03 -25.08
C LEU A 328 7.46 0.80 -25.95
N TRP A 329 6.91 1.84 -26.56
CA TRP A 329 7.68 2.76 -27.39
C TRP A 329 8.63 3.65 -26.57
N TRP A 330 8.22 4.07 -25.34
CA TRP A 330 9.01 4.93 -24.46
C TRP A 330 9.50 4.18 -23.23
N GLY A 331 10.79 4.31 -22.93
CA GLY A 331 11.40 3.72 -21.75
C GLY A 331 12.90 3.54 -21.90
N HIS A 332 13.53 2.89 -20.92
CA HIS A 332 14.93 2.51 -20.95
C HIS A 332 15.09 1.22 -21.75
N GLN A 333 15.54 1.35 -23.00
CA GLN A 333 15.71 0.21 -23.91
C GLN A 333 16.75 -0.77 -23.36
N ILE A 334 16.40 -2.06 -23.41
CA ILE A 334 17.27 -3.14 -22.94
C ILE A 334 18.64 -3.12 -23.65
N PRO A 335 19.76 -3.18 -22.90
CA PRO A 335 21.09 -3.01 -23.47
C PRO A 335 21.64 -4.36 -24.00
N VAL A 336 20.85 -5.02 -24.85
CA VAL A 336 21.22 -6.26 -25.52
C VAL A 336 21.07 -6.06 -27.02
N TRP A 337 22.03 -6.58 -27.76
CA TRP A 337 22.01 -6.58 -29.23
C TRP A 337 21.89 -8.02 -29.73
N HIS A 338 21.13 -8.19 -30.75
CA HIS A 338 20.91 -9.43 -31.45
C HIS A 338 21.64 -9.39 -32.77
N ALA A 339 22.30 -10.47 -33.15
CA ALA A 339 22.92 -10.62 -34.46
C ALA A 339 22.37 -11.84 -35.18
N LEU A 340 21.99 -11.67 -36.42
CA LEU A 340 21.59 -12.73 -37.34
C LEU A 340 22.62 -12.84 -38.47
N TRP A 341 23.11 -14.04 -38.74
CA TRP A 341 23.98 -14.30 -39.88
C TRP A 341 23.82 -15.72 -40.41
N LEU A 342 24.34 -15.96 -41.58
CA LEU A 342 24.31 -17.29 -42.24
C LEU A 342 25.70 -17.94 -42.08
N ARG A 343 25.73 -19.19 -41.62
CA ARG A 343 26.91 -20.04 -41.71
C ARG A 343 27.18 -20.44 -43.14
N PRO A 344 28.41 -20.93 -43.51
CA PRO A 344 28.73 -21.40 -44.84
C PRO A 344 27.83 -22.57 -45.32
N ASN A 345 27.24 -23.32 -44.39
CA ASN A 345 26.27 -24.40 -44.69
C ASN A 345 24.86 -23.88 -44.96
N GLY A 346 24.62 -22.59 -44.90
CA GLY A 346 23.30 -21.95 -45.06
C GLY A 346 22.41 -21.92 -43.81
N GLU A 347 22.94 -22.37 -42.68
CA GLU A 347 22.22 -22.32 -41.38
C GLU A 347 22.22 -20.87 -40.84
N THR A 348 21.04 -20.37 -40.45
CA THR A 348 20.88 -19.09 -39.78
C THR A 348 21.30 -19.22 -38.30
N VAL A 349 22.21 -18.35 -37.89
CA VAL A 349 22.62 -18.24 -36.49
C VAL A 349 22.02 -16.99 -35.91
N HIS A 350 21.46 -17.10 -34.71
CA HIS A 350 21.02 -15.98 -33.87
C HIS A 350 21.86 -15.97 -32.60
N GLU A 351 22.49 -14.87 -32.32
CA GLU A 351 23.31 -14.67 -31.12
C GLU A 351 22.94 -13.36 -30.43
N MET A 352 23.07 -13.33 -29.13
CA MET A 352 22.83 -12.14 -28.31
C MET A 352 24.10 -11.71 -27.61
N SER A 353 24.31 -10.41 -27.51
CA SER A 353 25.41 -9.83 -26.74
C SER A 353 24.93 -8.63 -25.93
N CYS A 354 25.29 -8.62 -24.65
CA CYS A 354 24.96 -7.54 -23.70
C CYS A 354 26.15 -6.59 -23.54
N GLY A 355 25.90 -5.29 -23.57
CA GLY A 355 26.94 -4.30 -23.35
C GLY A 355 26.34 -2.95 -22.92
N SER A 356 27.11 -2.13 -22.23
CA SER A 356 26.68 -0.75 -21.87
C SER A 356 26.64 0.16 -23.09
N THR A 357 27.48 -0.17 -24.09
CA THR A 357 27.57 0.52 -25.37
C THR A 357 27.48 -0.48 -26.52
N PHE A 358 27.18 0.03 -27.71
CA PHE A 358 27.16 -0.77 -28.92
C PHE A 358 28.54 -1.41 -29.22
N ASP A 359 29.63 -0.65 -28.99
CA ASP A 359 30.98 -1.18 -29.22
C ASP A 359 31.37 -2.31 -28.26
N GLU A 360 30.90 -2.28 -27.03
CA GLU A 360 31.06 -3.40 -26.09
C GLU A 360 30.29 -4.61 -26.54
N ALA A 361 29.05 -4.43 -26.94
CA ALA A 361 28.18 -5.52 -27.39
C ALA A 361 28.70 -6.20 -28.66
N ILE A 362 29.19 -5.43 -29.65
CA ILE A 362 29.78 -5.98 -30.89
C ILE A 362 30.97 -6.90 -30.59
N ASN A 363 31.82 -6.53 -29.63
CA ASN A 363 32.99 -7.34 -29.28
C ASN A 363 32.62 -8.67 -28.59
N GLY A 364 31.41 -8.80 -28.10
CA GLY A 364 30.89 -10.01 -27.49
C GLY A 364 30.39 -11.08 -28.46
N PHE A 365 30.16 -10.75 -29.72
CA PHE A 365 29.68 -11.73 -30.70
C PHE A 365 30.78 -12.67 -31.20
N SER A 366 30.43 -13.93 -31.39
CA SER A 366 31.38 -14.98 -31.84
C SER A 366 32.03 -14.68 -33.17
N PHE A 367 31.34 -14.05 -34.11
CA PHE A 367 31.90 -13.68 -35.43
C PHE A 367 32.98 -12.60 -35.33
N SER A 368 32.95 -11.76 -34.30
CA SER A 368 33.96 -10.71 -34.08
C SER A 368 35.28 -11.34 -33.57
N ILE A 369 35.21 -12.48 -32.86
CA ILE A 369 36.34 -13.19 -32.27
C ILE A 369 37.02 -14.10 -33.29
N SER A 370 36.24 -14.73 -34.19
CA SER A 370 36.77 -15.71 -35.16
C SER A 370 37.51 -15.09 -36.37
N GLY A 371 37.36 -13.80 -36.58
CA GLY A 371 37.94 -13.12 -37.74
C GLY A 371 37.35 -13.56 -39.09
N GLU A 372 36.26 -14.33 -39.07
CA GLU A 372 35.59 -14.85 -40.29
C GLU A 372 34.92 -13.78 -41.16
N PHE A 373 34.68 -12.60 -40.56
CA PHE A 373 34.13 -11.46 -41.27
C PHE A 373 35.17 -10.31 -41.32
N ASP A 374 35.77 -10.14 -42.46
CA ASP A 374 36.63 -9.00 -42.72
C ASP A 374 35.82 -7.72 -42.42
N ARG A 375 36.49 -6.68 -41.91
CA ARG A 375 35.99 -5.40 -41.38
C ARG A 375 35.05 -4.61 -42.34
N GLN A 376 34.38 -5.23 -43.27
CA GLN A 376 33.44 -4.61 -44.22
C GLN A 376 32.01 -4.44 -43.72
N GLY A 377 31.82 -4.39 -42.43
CA GLY A 377 30.59 -3.86 -41.86
C GLY A 377 29.47 -4.91 -41.73
N TYR A 378 28.67 -4.67 -40.72
CA TYR A 378 27.37 -5.27 -40.46
C TYR A 378 26.28 -4.35 -41.04
N ALA A 379 25.09 -4.91 -41.28
CA ALA A 379 23.89 -4.14 -41.53
C ALA A 379 23.16 -3.94 -40.19
N THR A 380 22.55 -2.78 -39.97
CA THR A 380 21.68 -2.55 -38.80
C THR A 380 20.23 -2.75 -39.22
N ALA A 381 19.41 -3.26 -38.32
CA ALA A 381 17.97 -3.41 -38.48
C ALA A 381 17.25 -2.77 -37.31
N LEU A 382 15.94 -2.54 -37.49
CA LEU A 382 15.10 -1.92 -36.45
C LEU A 382 14.63 -2.97 -35.44
N ASP A 383 14.30 -4.18 -35.92
CA ASP A 383 13.79 -5.30 -35.11
C ASP A 383 14.15 -6.64 -35.76
N ALA A 384 13.67 -7.72 -35.15
CA ALA A 384 13.92 -9.08 -35.62
C ALA A 384 13.38 -9.35 -37.04
N LYS A 385 12.25 -8.76 -37.39
CA LYS A 385 11.62 -8.95 -38.72
C LYS A 385 12.44 -8.23 -39.80
N ASP A 386 12.76 -6.95 -39.58
CA ASP A 386 13.61 -6.17 -40.48
C ASP A 386 14.99 -6.85 -40.63
N ALA A 387 15.50 -7.45 -39.55
CA ALA A 387 16.78 -8.20 -39.61
C ALA A 387 16.69 -9.46 -40.46
N GLN A 388 15.60 -10.22 -40.38
CA GLN A 388 15.36 -11.39 -41.23
C GLN A 388 15.23 -11.02 -42.71
N ASP A 389 14.46 -9.96 -43.02
CA ASP A 389 14.27 -9.45 -44.36
C ASP A 389 15.62 -8.98 -44.96
N ARG A 390 16.40 -8.22 -44.22
CA ARG A 390 17.74 -7.77 -44.66
C ARG A 390 18.75 -8.92 -44.83
N LEU A 391 18.69 -9.92 -43.93
CA LEU A 391 19.54 -11.11 -44.04
C LEU A 391 19.22 -11.88 -45.33
N ALA A 392 17.92 -12.03 -45.67
CA ALA A 392 17.47 -12.66 -46.89
C ALA A 392 17.97 -11.93 -48.15
N GLU A 393 18.04 -10.60 -48.11
CA GLU A 393 18.53 -9.75 -49.17
C GLU A 393 20.07 -9.79 -49.33
N SER A 394 20.80 -9.68 -48.18
CA SER A 394 22.24 -9.39 -48.19
C SER A 394 23.15 -10.63 -48.21
N LYS A 395 22.69 -11.79 -47.72
CA LYS A 395 23.35 -13.14 -47.64
C LYS A 395 24.81 -13.21 -47.16
N VAL A 396 25.47 -12.08 -46.89
CA VAL A 396 26.95 -12.04 -46.72
C VAL A 396 27.35 -11.26 -45.42
N ARG A 397 26.46 -10.51 -44.82
CA ARG A 397 26.81 -9.69 -43.65
C ARG A 397 25.91 -10.01 -42.46
N PRO A 398 26.47 -10.06 -41.24
CA PRO A 398 25.64 -10.08 -40.05
C PRO A 398 24.69 -8.87 -40.00
N VAL A 399 23.46 -9.11 -39.61
CA VAL A 399 22.47 -8.07 -39.40
C VAL A 399 22.27 -7.92 -37.88
N ILE A 400 22.45 -6.70 -37.37
CA ILE A 400 22.43 -6.42 -35.95
C ILE A 400 21.28 -5.46 -35.63
N TYR A 401 20.50 -5.77 -34.60
CA TYR A 401 19.51 -4.87 -34.06
C TYR A 401 19.60 -4.87 -32.53
N ARG A 402 19.20 -3.77 -31.91
CA ARG A 402 19.06 -3.69 -30.45
C ARG A 402 17.72 -4.31 -30.06
N ASP A 403 17.68 -4.96 -28.91
CA ASP A 403 16.42 -5.46 -28.31
C ASP A 403 15.40 -4.32 -28.28
N PRO A 404 14.20 -4.49 -28.89
CA PRO A 404 13.23 -3.39 -28.97
C PRO A 404 12.53 -3.10 -27.65
N ASP A 405 12.55 -4.05 -26.72
CA ASP A 405 11.87 -3.94 -25.46
C ASP A 405 12.54 -2.91 -24.53
N VAL A 406 11.75 -2.31 -23.67
CA VAL A 406 12.21 -1.41 -22.62
C VAL A 406 12.08 -2.06 -21.25
N LEU A 407 12.86 -1.56 -20.29
CA LEU A 407 12.84 -2.06 -18.94
C LEU A 407 11.56 -1.64 -18.20
N ASP A 408 11.08 -2.52 -17.33
CA ASP A 408 10.04 -2.24 -16.36
C ASP A 408 10.37 -1.01 -15.52
N THR A 409 9.38 -0.18 -15.25
CA THR A 409 9.50 1.02 -14.40
C THR A 409 10.11 0.69 -13.04
N TRP A 410 9.75 -0.44 -12.45
CA TRP A 410 10.27 -0.87 -11.15
C TRP A 410 11.74 -1.27 -11.19
N PHE A 411 12.25 -1.72 -12.33
CA PHE A 411 13.68 -1.95 -12.52
C PHE A 411 14.46 -0.62 -12.45
N SER A 412 13.99 0.40 -13.16
CA SER A 412 14.58 1.74 -13.11
C SER A 412 14.45 2.37 -11.73
N SER A 413 13.27 2.24 -11.08
CA SER A 413 13.02 2.74 -9.73
C SER A 413 13.87 2.06 -8.65
N GLY A 414 14.22 0.79 -8.85
CA GLY A 414 15.12 0.05 -7.97
C GLY A 414 16.56 0.58 -7.94
N LEU A 415 16.93 1.44 -8.90
CA LEU A 415 18.25 2.07 -8.97
C LEU A 415 18.37 3.34 -8.11
N TRP A 416 17.27 3.86 -7.59
CA TRP A 416 17.21 5.12 -6.87
C TRP A 416 18.32 5.31 -5.83
N PRO A 417 18.58 4.35 -4.91
CA PRO A 417 19.54 4.56 -3.81
C PRO A 417 20.98 4.86 -4.27
N ILE A 418 21.39 4.36 -5.43
CA ILE A 418 22.75 4.55 -5.95
C ILE A 418 22.79 5.44 -7.18
N GLY A 419 21.79 5.30 -8.07
CA GLY A 419 21.77 6.03 -9.34
C GLY A 419 21.72 7.54 -9.17
N THR A 420 20.93 8.04 -8.22
CA THR A 420 20.83 9.48 -7.91
C THR A 420 22.09 10.05 -7.26
N LEU A 421 22.95 9.20 -6.71
CA LEU A 421 24.20 9.58 -6.07
C LEU A 421 25.42 9.41 -6.99
N GLY A 422 25.18 9.04 -8.26
CA GLY A 422 26.20 9.00 -9.31
C GLY A 422 26.88 7.65 -9.53
N TRP A 423 26.39 6.56 -8.93
CA TRP A 423 26.92 5.22 -9.25
C TRP A 423 26.83 4.97 -10.79
N PRO A 424 27.83 4.34 -11.44
CA PRO A 424 28.95 3.54 -10.87
C PRO A 424 30.18 4.37 -10.43
N GLU A 425 30.23 5.66 -10.69
CA GLU A 425 31.32 6.51 -10.23
C GLU A 425 31.32 6.62 -8.70
N GLN A 426 32.52 6.63 -8.11
CA GLN A 426 32.71 6.78 -6.68
C GLN A 426 32.67 8.24 -6.26
N THR A 427 31.50 8.87 -6.41
CA THR A 427 31.30 10.29 -6.09
C THR A 427 31.34 10.55 -4.58
N ASP A 428 31.59 11.80 -4.19
CA ASP A 428 31.55 12.20 -2.78
C ASP A 428 30.12 12.08 -2.20
N ALA A 429 29.10 12.32 -3.04
CA ALA A 429 27.71 12.13 -2.65
C ALA A 429 27.40 10.64 -2.34
N LEU A 430 27.86 9.71 -3.17
CA LEU A 430 27.67 8.29 -2.95
C LEU A 430 28.35 7.85 -1.63
N LYS A 431 29.60 8.25 -1.42
CA LYS A 431 30.33 7.91 -0.19
C LYS A 431 29.70 8.47 1.07
N LYS A 432 29.04 9.64 0.99
CA LYS A 432 28.44 10.33 2.13
C LYS A 432 27.03 9.83 2.46
N TYR A 433 26.20 9.57 1.44
CA TYR A 433 24.77 9.38 1.60
C TYR A 433 24.27 7.96 1.32
N PHE A 434 25.12 7.06 0.87
CA PHE A 434 24.80 5.64 0.71
C PHE A 434 25.58 4.80 1.74
N PRO A 435 24.94 3.86 2.49
CA PRO A 435 23.49 3.66 2.56
C PRO A 435 22.74 4.85 3.17
N THR A 436 21.47 5.05 2.77
CA THR A 436 20.61 6.06 3.42
C THR A 436 20.17 5.58 4.81
N SER A 437 19.80 6.53 5.69
CA SER A 437 19.35 6.19 7.04
C SER A 437 17.94 5.58 6.99
N ASP A 438 17.01 6.29 6.40
CA ASP A 438 15.59 5.98 6.43
C ASP A 438 14.97 6.04 5.04
N LEU A 439 14.15 5.05 4.71
CA LEU A 439 13.23 5.09 3.58
C LEU A 439 11.80 5.20 4.10
N ILE A 440 11.08 6.24 3.68
CA ILE A 440 9.69 6.47 4.08
C ILE A 440 8.81 6.27 2.85
N THR A 441 7.85 5.33 2.93
CA THR A 441 6.99 4.98 1.81
C THR A 441 5.64 4.42 2.26
N GLY A 442 4.70 4.24 1.32
CA GLY A 442 3.44 3.55 1.57
C GLY A 442 3.60 2.02 1.63
N GLN A 443 2.76 1.37 2.40
CA GLN A 443 2.76 -0.09 2.52
C GLN A 443 2.44 -0.78 1.18
N ASP A 444 1.70 -0.14 0.30
CA ASP A 444 1.27 -0.65 -1.01
C ASP A 444 2.41 -0.86 -1.99
N ILE A 445 3.54 -0.16 -1.82
CA ILE A 445 4.73 -0.34 -2.66
C ILE A 445 5.91 -1.00 -1.93
N LEU A 446 5.67 -1.62 -0.78
CA LEU A 446 6.70 -2.34 -0.02
C LEU A 446 7.36 -3.46 -0.86
N PHE A 447 6.57 -4.27 -1.54
CA PHE A 447 7.08 -5.33 -2.40
C PHE A 447 7.69 -4.79 -3.70
N PHE A 448 7.01 -3.84 -4.34
CA PHE A 448 7.35 -3.42 -5.70
C PHE A 448 8.55 -2.50 -5.77
N TRP A 449 8.68 -1.62 -4.82
CA TRP A 449 9.79 -0.66 -4.77
C TRP A 449 10.84 -1.05 -3.74
N VAL A 450 10.43 -1.24 -2.49
CA VAL A 450 11.37 -1.47 -1.39
C VAL A 450 12.10 -2.80 -1.57
N ALA A 451 11.38 -3.90 -1.79
CA ALA A 451 11.99 -5.22 -2.01
C ALA A 451 12.87 -5.24 -3.26
N ARG A 452 12.48 -4.53 -4.35
CA ARG A 452 13.30 -4.40 -5.56
C ARG A 452 14.61 -3.65 -5.27
N MET A 453 14.56 -2.53 -4.55
CA MET A 453 15.77 -1.83 -4.12
C MET A 453 16.68 -2.74 -3.29
N MET A 454 16.13 -3.44 -2.30
CA MET A 454 16.89 -4.36 -1.45
C MET A 454 17.58 -5.45 -2.26
N MET A 455 16.84 -6.18 -3.08
CA MET A 455 17.39 -7.28 -3.90
C MET A 455 18.45 -6.78 -4.89
N MET A 456 18.18 -5.69 -5.60
CA MET A 456 19.09 -5.17 -6.62
C MET A 456 20.36 -4.58 -6.02
N GLN A 457 20.27 -3.82 -4.92
CA GLN A 457 21.45 -3.23 -4.29
C GLN A 457 22.35 -4.33 -3.72
N LEU A 458 21.80 -5.30 -2.99
CA LEU A 458 22.55 -6.44 -2.47
C LEU A 458 23.21 -7.26 -3.59
N ALA A 459 22.52 -7.43 -4.73
CA ALA A 459 23.08 -8.16 -5.87
C ALA A 459 24.20 -7.39 -6.60
N VAL A 460 24.18 -6.05 -6.60
CA VAL A 460 25.09 -5.22 -7.42
C VAL A 460 26.23 -4.64 -6.60
N VAL A 461 25.92 -4.07 -5.43
CA VAL A 461 26.92 -3.37 -4.58
C VAL A 461 27.19 -4.10 -3.27
N ASP A 462 26.51 -5.21 -2.99
CA ASP A 462 26.67 -6.06 -1.78
C ASP A 462 26.47 -5.27 -0.48
N GLU A 463 25.58 -4.29 -0.50
CA GLU A 463 25.27 -3.46 0.65
C GLU A 463 23.78 -3.12 0.69
N VAL A 464 23.19 -3.03 1.92
CA VAL A 464 21.79 -2.61 2.08
C VAL A 464 21.60 -1.16 1.68
N PRO A 465 20.52 -0.79 0.96
CA PRO A 465 20.32 0.59 0.51
C PRO A 465 19.93 1.57 1.61
N PHE A 466 19.32 1.09 2.70
CA PHE A 466 18.86 1.87 3.85
C PHE A 466 18.79 0.99 5.11
N LYS A 467 18.79 1.64 6.28
CA LYS A 467 18.77 0.96 7.58
C LYS A 467 17.36 0.80 8.14
N THR A 468 16.48 1.75 7.86
CA THR A 468 15.10 1.75 8.35
C THR A 468 14.12 1.95 7.19
N ILE A 469 13.05 1.18 7.19
CA ILE A 469 11.90 1.31 6.29
C ILE A 469 10.70 1.73 7.14
N TYR A 470 10.25 2.98 6.98
CA TYR A 470 9.06 3.48 7.65
C TYR A 470 7.86 3.44 6.70
N LEU A 471 6.84 2.64 7.05
CA LEU A 471 5.61 2.50 6.27
C LEU A 471 4.56 3.47 6.80
N HIS A 472 4.34 4.57 6.08
CA HIS A 472 3.32 5.55 6.44
C HIS A 472 1.91 5.09 6.05
N GLY A 473 0.91 5.60 6.77
CA GLY A 473 -0.50 5.41 6.43
C GLY A 473 -0.89 6.14 5.14
N LEU A 474 -1.78 5.57 4.36
CA LEU A 474 -2.31 6.21 3.17
C LEU A 474 -3.34 7.29 3.55
N VAL A 475 -3.28 8.42 2.84
CA VAL A 475 -4.24 9.52 3.02
C VAL A 475 -5.59 9.14 2.42
N ARG A 476 -6.64 9.30 3.23
CA ARG A 476 -8.04 9.03 2.86
C ARG A 476 -8.87 10.29 3.07
N ASP A 477 -10.05 10.35 2.46
CA ASP A 477 -10.99 11.45 2.71
C ASP A 477 -11.49 11.45 4.17
N ALA A 478 -12.22 12.49 4.55
CA ALA A 478 -12.75 12.64 5.91
C ALA A 478 -13.66 11.47 6.37
N LYS A 479 -14.23 10.72 5.40
CA LYS A 479 -15.05 9.54 5.65
C LYS A 479 -14.23 8.24 5.70
N GLY A 480 -12.91 8.31 5.44
CA GLY A 480 -12.02 7.17 5.41
C GLY A 480 -12.02 6.39 4.09
N LYS A 481 -12.62 6.93 3.02
CA LYS A 481 -12.62 6.32 1.69
C LYS A 481 -11.31 6.64 0.95
N LYS A 482 -10.81 5.68 0.16
CA LYS A 482 -9.67 5.91 -0.74
C LYS A 482 -9.98 7.06 -1.71
N MET A 483 -9.04 7.99 -1.86
CA MET A 483 -9.16 9.08 -2.82
C MET A 483 -8.84 8.59 -4.22
N SER A 484 -9.69 8.92 -5.19
CA SER A 484 -9.44 8.67 -6.60
C SER A 484 -10.10 9.73 -7.48
N LYS A 485 -9.53 9.99 -8.67
CA LYS A 485 -10.10 10.92 -9.64
C LYS A 485 -11.49 10.50 -10.08
N SER A 486 -11.72 9.19 -10.25
CA SER A 486 -13.01 8.61 -10.63
C SER A 486 -14.11 8.82 -9.59
N THR A 487 -13.74 8.90 -8.31
CA THR A 487 -14.68 9.14 -7.20
C THR A 487 -14.91 10.64 -6.96
N GLY A 488 -14.05 11.52 -7.49
CA GLY A 488 -14.14 12.97 -7.33
C GLY A 488 -13.87 13.48 -5.90
N ASN A 489 -13.22 12.67 -5.06
CA ASN A 489 -12.90 13.00 -3.67
C ASN A 489 -11.41 13.30 -3.45
N VAL A 490 -10.66 13.52 -4.53
CA VAL A 490 -9.24 13.92 -4.46
C VAL A 490 -9.14 15.34 -3.93
N ILE A 491 -8.27 15.55 -2.96
CA ILE A 491 -7.92 16.86 -2.42
C ILE A 491 -6.55 17.25 -2.98
N ASP A 492 -6.47 18.35 -3.70
CA ASP A 492 -5.20 18.87 -4.19
C ASP A 492 -4.45 19.54 -3.03
N PRO A 493 -3.22 19.12 -2.72
CA PRO A 493 -2.40 19.77 -1.71
C PRO A 493 -2.14 21.26 -1.97
N LEU A 494 -2.08 21.69 -3.24
CA LEU A 494 -1.87 23.10 -3.60
C LEU A 494 -3.05 23.97 -3.20
N ASP A 495 -4.28 23.53 -3.42
CA ASP A 495 -5.50 24.24 -2.97
C ASP A 495 -5.49 24.42 -1.45
N ILE A 496 -5.08 23.39 -0.71
CA ILE A 496 -4.95 23.44 0.76
C ILE A 496 -3.85 24.42 1.19
N ILE A 497 -2.74 24.42 0.50
CA ILE A 497 -1.62 25.33 0.79
C ILE A 497 -2.04 26.78 0.55
N ASP A 498 -2.75 27.05 -0.52
CA ASP A 498 -3.23 28.39 -0.86
C ASP A 498 -4.24 28.91 0.18
N GLU A 499 -5.09 28.05 0.73
CA GLU A 499 -6.13 28.45 1.69
C GLU A 499 -5.63 28.49 3.13
N TYR A 500 -4.82 27.50 3.56
CA TYR A 500 -4.44 27.33 4.97
C TYR A 500 -2.94 27.51 5.23
N GLY A 501 -2.10 27.48 4.21
CA GLY A 501 -0.65 27.51 4.31
C GLY A 501 0.00 26.13 4.43
N ALA A 502 1.22 26.02 3.91
CA ALA A 502 1.98 24.77 3.90
C ALA A 502 2.25 24.21 5.30
N ASP A 503 2.58 25.05 6.27
CA ASP A 503 2.86 24.62 7.65
C ASP A 503 1.64 24.00 8.32
N ALA A 504 0.43 24.49 8.03
CA ALA A 504 -0.80 23.92 8.57
C ALA A 504 -1.05 22.51 8.02
N LEU A 505 -0.82 22.29 6.74
CA LEU A 505 -0.93 20.96 6.11
C LEU A 505 0.14 20.01 6.66
N ARG A 506 1.40 20.46 6.75
CA ARG A 506 2.52 19.66 7.28
C ARG A 506 2.26 19.24 8.73
N PHE A 507 1.84 20.18 9.56
CA PHE A 507 1.53 19.90 10.97
C PHE A 507 0.34 18.92 11.10
N THR A 508 -0.68 19.07 10.25
CA THR A 508 -1.82 18.15 10.20
C THR A 508 -1.36 16.74 9.87
N ASN A 509 -0.52 16.59 8.84
CA ASN A 509 0.01 15.28 8.44
C ASN A 509 0.84 14.64 9.57
N ALA A 510 1.74 15.41 10.20
CA ALA A 510 2.52 14.90 11.32
C ALA A 510 1.62 14.50 12.50
N ALA A 511 0.67 15.34 12.89
CA ALA A 511 -0.25 15.08 14.02
C ALA A 511 -1.17 13.88 13.79
N MET A 512 -1.41 13.50 12.53
CA MET A 512 -2.23 12.35 12.14
C MET A 512 -1.42 11.10 11.81
N ALA A 513 -0.11 11.19 11.74
CA ALA A 513 0.78 10.10 11.37
C ALA A 513 0.97 9.12 12.54
N SER A 514 -0.07 8.33 12.85
CA SER A 514 0.05 7.19 13.76
C SER A 514 0.65 6.00 13.05
N ILE A 515 1.52 5.27 13.72
CA ILE A 515 2.18 4.06 13.18
C ILE A 515 1.10 3.06 12.72
N GLY A 516 1.13 2.70 11.43
CA GLY A 516 0.21 1.73 10.83
C GLY A 516 -1.23 2.21 10.60
N GLY A 517 -1.55 3.48 10.89
CA GLY A 517 -2.88 4.06 10.72
C GLY A 517 -3.09 4.73 9.36
N ALA A 518 -4.34 4.78 8.88
CA ALA A 518 -4.70 5.59 7.72
C ALA A 518 -4.95 7.05 8.14
N LEU A 519 -4.47 8.02 7.34
CA LEU A 519 -4.68 9.44 7.58
C LEU A 519 -6.03 9.87 6.99
N LYS A 520 -7.00 10.20 7.85
CA LYS A 520 -8.28 10.78 7.42
C LYS A 520 -8.14 12.30 7.36
N LEU A 521 -7.94 12.86 6.18
CA LEU A 521 -7.73 14.29 5.99
C LEU A 521 -9.06 15.05 6.18
N ASP A 522 -9.07 15.97 7.14
CA ASP A 522 -10.21 16.86 7.47
C ASP A 522 -9.74 18.32 7.47
N THR A 523 -10.37 19.15 6.65
CA THR A 523 -10.06 20.58 6.52
C THR A 523 -10.23 21.36 7.82
N LYS A 524 -11.14 20.95 8.71
CA LYS A 524 -11.31 21.58 10.04
C LYS A 524 -10.08 21.40 10.93
N ARG A 525 -9.38 20.25 10.82
CA ARG A 525 -8.12 20.05 11.53
C ARG A 525 -7.03 20.95 10.97
N ILE A 526 -6.95 21.07 9.65
CA ILE A 526 -5.99 21.95 8.99
C ILE A 526 -6.19 23.40 9.43
N GLU A 527 -7.44 23.87 9.46
CA GLU A 527 -7.79 25.18 10.00
C GLU A 527 -7.35 25.36 11.47
N GLY A 528 -7.53 24.34 12.30
CA GLY A 528 -7.07 24.32 13.67
C GLY A 528 -5.57 24.54 13.81
N TYR A 529 -4.77 23.90 12.95
CA TYR A 529 -3.31 24.04 12.97
C TYR A 529 -2.83 25.34 12.28
N ARG A 530 -3.57 25.88 11.31
CA ARG A 530 -3.35 27.26 10.85
C ARG A 530 -3.50 28.26 12.02
N ASN A 531 -4.54 28.09 12.83
CA ASN A 531 -4.76 28.93 14.01
C ASN A 531 -3.66 28.73 15.08
N PHE A 532 -3.07 27.55 15.17
CA PHE A 532 -1.88 27.28 15.98
C PHE A 532 -0.67 28.08 15.50
N GLY A 533 -0.40 28.11 14.19
CA GLY A 533 0.64 28.98 13.60
C GLY A 533 0.40 30.47 13.91
N THR A 534 -0.85 30.93 13.83
CA THR A 534 -1.23 32.30 14.22
C THR A 534 -0.95 32.58 15.69
N LYS A 535 -1.12 31.58 16.57
CA LYS A 535 -0.76 31.70 18.00
C LYS A 535 0.74 31.86 18.19
N LEU A 536 1.55 31.09 17.52
CA LEU A 536 3.02 31.22 17.56
C LEU A 536 3.46 32.60 17.06
N TRP A 537 2.91 33.05 15.92
CA TRP A 537 3.14 34.42 15.44
C TRP A 537 2.77 35.48 16.47
N SER A 538 1.61 35.34 17.12
CA SER A 538 1.16 36.28 18.15
C SER A 538 2.06 36.27 19.39
N ALA A 539 2.62 35.12 19.78
CA ALA A 539 3.60 34.99 20.84
C ALA A 539 4.90 35.78 20.53
N CYS A 540 5.37 35.67 19.28
CA CYS A 540 6.53 36.42 18.82
C CYS A 540 6.27 37.93 18.78
N ARG A 541 5.07 38.35 18.34
CA ARG A 541 4.66 39.75 18.42
C ARG A 541 4.55 40.28 19.85
N PHE A 542 4.06 39.49 20.79
CA PHE A 542 4.06 39.85 22.20
C PHE A 542 5.51 40.05 22.73
N ALA A 543 6.42 39.18 22.35
CA ALA A 543 7.82 39.33 22.73
C ALA A 543 8.44 40.59 22.12
N GLU A 544 8.14 40.90 20.84
CA GLU A 544 8.59 42.13 20.18
C GLU A 544 8.10 43.39 20.88
N MET A 545 6.82 43.45 21.21
CA MET A 545 6.20 44.57 21.94
C MET A 545 6.77 44.80 23.35
N ASN A 546 7.46 43.81 23.89
CA ASN A 546 8.10 43.87 25.23
C ASN A 546 9.62 43.89 25.15
N ASP A 547 10.22 44.26 24.03
CA ASP A 547 11.67 44.32 23.82
C ASP A 547 12.39 42.96 24.06
N ALA A 548 11.72 41.85 23.84
CA ALA A 548 12.20 40.48 24.03
C ALA A 548 12.30 39.65 22.76
N PHE A 549 12.32 40.30 21.57
CA PHE A 549 12.35 39.61 20.27
C PHE A 549 13.63 39.98 19.49
N THR A 550 14.77 39.71 20.11
CA THR A 550 16.11 39.83 19.50
C THR A 550 16.84 38.50 19.71
N PRO A 551 17.88 38.19 18.93
CA PRO A 551 18.64 36.97 19.15
C PRO A 551 19.08 36.79 20.57
N SER A 552 18.85 35.61 21.17
CA SER A 552 19.22 35.34 22.53
C SER A 552 20.76 35.27 22.71
N LYS A 553 21.26 35.56 23.86
CA LYS A 553 22.69 35.48 24.21
C LYS A 553 23.10 34.07 24.65
N GLY A 554 22.21 33.12 24.51
CA GLY A 554 22.34 31.77 25.04
C GLY A 554 21.31 31.49 26.14
N ARG A 555 21.44 30.32 26.82
CA ARG A 555 20.51 29.91 27.89
C ARG A 555 20.63 30.83 29.10
N PRO A 556 19.53 31.44 29.56
CA PRO A 556 19.54 32.27 30.76
C PRO A 556 19.65 31.42 32.03
N THR A 557 20.08 32.06 33.12
CA THR A 557 20.13 31.50 34.49
C THR A 557 19.32 32.41 35.42
N PRO A 558 17.98 32.31 35.38
CA PRO A 558 17.10 33.21 36.09
C PRO A 558 17.02 32.87 37.59
N ASP A 559 16.62 33.89 38.37
CA ASP A 559 16.32 33.72 39.79
C ASP A 559 14.81 33.52 40.05
N ALA A 560 13.96 34.14 39.23
CA ALA A 560 12.51 34.06 39.39
C ALA A 560 11.96 32.66 39.06
N ALA A 561 11.09 32.15 39.96
CA ALA A 561 10.50 30.82 39.83
C ALA A 561 9.77 30.61 38.47
N VAL A 562 9.05 31.61 37.97
CA VAL A 562 8.34 31.55 36.69
C VAL A 562 9.29 31.36 35.50
N ASN A 563 10.45 31.98 35.54
CA ASN A 563 11.47 31.88 34.51
C ASN A 563 12.24 30.54 34.60
N LYS A 564 12.54 30.05 35.81
CA LYS A 564 13.08 28.70 36.03
C LYS A 564 12.11 27.62 35.54
N TRP A 565 10.82 27.78 35.88
CA TRP A 565 9.76 26.84 35.46
C TRP A 565 9.68 26.71 33.96
N ILE A 566 9.65 27.81 33.18
CA ILE A 566 9.54 27.71 31.74
C ILE A 566 10.76 27.07 31.08
N ILE A 567 11.97 27.27 31.63
CA ILE A 567 13.18 26.58 31.18
C ILE A 567 13.02 25.06 31.38
N GLY A 568 12.53 24.64 32.53
CA GLY A 568 12.22 23.24 32.83
C GLY A 568 11.17 22.65 31.89
N GLU A 569 10.07 23.37 31.64
CA GLU A 569 9.00 22.95 30.71
C GLU A 569 9.52 22.85 29.26
N THR A 570 10.37 23.80 28.81
CA THR A 570 11.03 23.77 27.52
C THR A 570 11.90 22.52 27.37
N THR A 571 12.64 22.18 28.39
CA THR A 571 13.50 21.00 28.47
C THR A 571 12.67 19.71 28.36
N GLN A 572 11.58 19.62 29.11
CA GLN A 572 10.68 18.47 29.07
C GLN A 572 10.04 18.31 27.69
N ALA A 573 9.62 19.41 27.07
CA ALA A 573 9.08 19.40 25.72
C ALA A 573 10.09 18.86 24.71
N ARG A 574 11.34 19.32 24.78
CA ARG A 574 12.42 18.81 23.92
C ARG A 574 12.62 17.31 24.10
N VAL A 575 12.72 16.81 25.33
CA VAL A 575 12.91 15.39 25.62
C VAL A 575 11.75 14.53 25.09
N LEU A 576 10.51 15.03 25.22
CA LEU A 576 9.34 14.33 24.66
C LEU A 576 9.34 14.30 23.14
N VAL A 577 9.74 15.41 22.51
CA VAL A 577 9.84 15.49 21.05
C VAL A 577 10.92 14.54 20.54
N ASP A 578 12.10 14.52 21.16
CA ASP A 578 13.19 13.62 20.78
C ASP A 578 12.78 12.16 20.90
N ALA A 579 12.25 11.76 22.05
CA ALA A 579 11.81 10.38 22.24
C ALA A 579 10.73 9.95 21.25
N ALA A 580 9.86 10.88 20.85
CA ALA A 580 8.83 10.60 19.86
C ALA A 580 9.43 10.50 18.44
N LEU A 581 10.39 11.34 18.08
CA LEU A 581 11.07 11.29 16.78
C LEU A 581 11.96 10.05 16.65
N ASP A 582 12.70 9.69 17.71
CA ASP A 582 13.54 8.49 17.75
C ASP A 582 12.73 7.20 17.55
N ASP A 583 11.48 7.19 18.03
CA ASP A 583 10.54 6.08 17.88
C ASP A 583 9.65 6.21 16.63
N TYR A 584 9.88 7.18 15.74
CA TYR A 584 9.03 7.46 14.55
C TYR A 584 7.56 7.76 14.88
N ARG A 585 7.26 8.24 16.10
CA ARG A 585 5.92 8.64 16.56
C ARG A 585 5.67 10.12 16.29
N PHE A 586 5.54 10.48 15.00
CA PHE A 586 5.39 11.88 14.58
C PHE A 586 4.16 12.56 15.18
N ASN A 587 3.07 11.83 15.38
CA ASN A 587 1.87 12.33 16.05
C ASN A 587 2.15 12.75 17.49
N ASP A 588 2.97 12.01 18.22
CA ASP A 588 3.32 12.32 19.62
C ASP A 588 4.28 13.51 19.67
N ALA A 589 5.21 13.62 18.72
CA ALA A 589 6.07 14.80 18.60
C ALA A 589 5.24 16.07 18.31
N ALA A 590 4.30 16.00 17.38
CA ALA A 590 3.41 17.11 17.07
C ALA A 590 2.51 17.48 18.27
N ASP A 591 1.99 16.50 19.02
CA ASP A 591 1.18 16.72 20.21
C ASP A 591 1.99 17.37 21.34
N ALA A 592 3.23 16.91 21.57
CA ALA A 592 4.14 17.51 22.54
C ALA A 592 4.43 18.99 22.22
N LEU A 593 4.72 19.30 20.95
CA LEU A 593 4.93 20.67 20.47
C LEU A 593 3.67 21.53 20.64
N TYR A 594 2.52 21.00 20.27
CA TYR A 594 1.26 21.72 20.39
C TYR A 594 0.91 22.04 21.85
N LYS A 595 1.03 21.07 22.75
CA LYS A 595 0.77 21.22 24.19
C LYS A 595 1.74 22.21 24.82
N PHE A 596 3.02 22.12 24.45
CA PHE A 596 4.03 23.03 24.97
C PHE A 596 3.80 24.46 24.47
N ILE A 597 3.81 24.68 23.14
CA ILE A 597 3.74 26.03 22.57
C ILE A 597 2.40 26.70 22.89
N ARG A 598 1.28 25.98 22.64
CA ARG A 598 -0.04 26.57 22.91
C ARG A 598 -0.37 26.57 24.39
N GLY A 599 -0.31 25.42 25.04
CA GLY A 599 -0.82 25.24 26.40
C GLY A 599 0.07 25.83 27.51
N VAL A 600 1.40 25.65 27.35
CA VAL A 600 2.36 26.12 28.35
C VAL A 600 2.82 27.55 28.02
N VAL A 601 3.33 27.77 26.82
CA VAL A 601 3.89 29.07 26.45
C VAL A 601 2.77 30.11 26.30
N CYS A 602 1.86 29.93 25.32
CA CYS A 602 0.89 30.99 24.99
C CYS A 602 -0.18 31.20 26.05
N ASP A 603 -0.71 30.09 26.61
CA ASP A 603 -1.86 30.19 27.49
C ASP A 603 -1.47 30.42 28.98
N LYS A 604 -0.20 30.15 29.34
CA LYS A 604 0.28 30.31 30.74
C LYS A 604 1.49 31.25 30.84
N TYR A 605 2.65 30.93 30.30
CA TYR A 605 3.89 31.67 30.52
C TYR A 605 3.80 33.15 30.11
N LEU A 606 3.29 33.42 28.88
CA LEU A 606 3.13 34.79 28.41
C LEU A 606 2.22 35.62 29.33
N GLU A 607 1.19 35.03 29.92
CA GLU A 607 0.29 35.70 30.83
C GLU A 607 0.97 35.92 32.20
N LEU A 608 1.74 34.96 32.70
CA LEU A 608 2.49 35.05 33.93
C LEU A 608 3.60 36.12 33.88
N CYS A 609 4.17 36.40 32.71
CA CYS A 609 5.19 37.42 32.50
C CYS A 609 4.63 38.87 32.53
N LYS A 610 3.35 39.10 32.19
CA LYS A 610 2.78 40.45 32.02
C LYS A 610 2.99 41.35 33.24
N PRO A 611 2.70 40.91 34.45
CA PRO A 611 2.92 41.75 35.64
C PRO A 611 4.39 42.19 35.81
N THR A 612 5.33 41.27 35.66
CA THR A 612 6.76 41.56 35.76
C THR A 612 7.22 42.51 34.66
N LEU A 613 6.83 42.26 33.38
CA LEU A 613 7.20 43.09 32.25
C LEU A 613 6.61 44.53 32.36
N SER A 614 5.42 44.69 32.98
CA SER A 614 4.74 45.98 33.11
C SER A 614 5.16 46.78 34.33
N SER A 615 5.43 46.13 35.48
CA SER A 615 5.58 46.81 36.78
C SER A 615 6.70 46.23 37.67
N GLY A 616 7.45 45.23 37.21
CA GLY A 616 8.60 44.70 37.94
C GLY A 616 9.77 45.67 37.99
N THR A 617 10.76 45.36 38.82
CA THR A 617 12.04 46.07 38.83
C THR A 617 12.79 45.92 37.50
N ALA A 618 13.73 46.83 37.25
CA ALA A 618 14.53 46.76 36.01
C ALA A 618 15.29 45.44 35.84
N ALA A 619 15.72 44.83 36.97
CA ALA A 619 16.41 43.54 36.98
C ALA A 619 15.45 42.39 36.61
N GLU A 620 14.27 42.31 37.23
CA GLU A 620 13.24 41.32 36.98
C GLU A 620 12.72 41.41 35.54
N GLN A 621 12.53 42.62 35.03
CA GLN A 621 12.15 42.86 33.63
C GLN A 621 13.23 42.37 32.67
N ALA A 622 14.50 42.66 32.95
CA ALA A 622 15.63 42.22 32.08
C ALA A 622 15.75 40.69 32.05
N GLU A 623 15.69 40.08 33.22
CA GLU A 623 15.71 38.60 33.33
C GLU A 623 14.55 37.96 32.57
N THR A 624 13.33 38.49 32.74
CA THR A 624 12.15 37.95 32.07
C THR A 624 12.22 38.14 30.56
N ARG A 625 12.74 39.30 30.04
CA ARG A 625 12.97 39.52 28.63
C ARG A 625 13.99 38.52 28.04
N GLU A 626 15.08 38.27 28.75
CA GLU A 626 16.12 37.32 28.31
C GLU A 626 15.57 35.91 28.28
N THR A 627 14.83 35.47 29.28
CA THR A 627 14.19 34.15 29.34
C THR A 627 13.15 34.01 28.23
N LEU A 628 12.30 35.02 28.00
CA LEU A 628 11.29 35.03 26.96
C LEU A 628 11.91 34.97 25.59
N SER A 629 13.01 35.71 25.34
CA SER A 629 13.73 35.66 24.04
C SER A 629 14.28 34.28 23.77
N TRP A 630 14.96 33.67 24.74
CA TRP A 630 15.51 32.31 24.61
C TRP A 630 14.40 31.27 24.38
N MET A 631 13.34 31.29 25.18
CA MET A 631 12.23 30.36 25.10
C MET A 631 11.54 30.42 23.71
N ILE A 632 11.31 31.61 23.15
CA ILE A 632 10.78 31.75 21.80
C ILE A 632 11.73 31.08 20.77
N GLU A 633 13.02 31.26 20.88
CA GLU A 633 13.98 30.57 19.99
C GLU A 633 13.84 29.06 20.08
N GLN A 634 13.69 28.51 21.28
CA GLN A 634 13.48 27.08 21.46
C GLN A 634 12.17 26.61 20.82
N CYS A 635 11.11 27.41 20.91
CA CYS A 635 9.86 27.13 20.20
C CYS A 635 10.06 27.07 18.69
N LEU A 636 10.82 28.02 18.11
CA LEU A 636 11.10 28.05 16.67
C LEU A 636 11.94 26.84 16.23
N ILE A 637 13.00 26.53 16.98
CA ILE A 637 13.90 25.41 16.69
C ILE A 637 13.14 24.07 16.76
N LEU A 638 12.42 23.82 17.85
CA LEU A 638 11.71 22.56 18.06
C LEU A 638 10.55 22.36 17.07
N ALA A 639 9.88 23.44 16.64
CA ALA A 639 8.80 23.37 15.67
C ALA A 639 9.27 23.30 14.21
N HIS A 640 10.50 23.73 13.92
CA HIS A 640 11.04 23.89 12.57
C HIS A 640 10.93 22.61 11.69
N PRO A 641 11.23 21.41 12.17
CA PRO A 641 11.12 20.19 11.32
C PRO A 641 9.72 19.98 10.77
N ILE A 642 8.67 20.42 11.49
CA ILE A 642 7.27 20.24 11.08
C ILE A 642 6.73 21.50 10.38
N MET A 643 7.08 22.70 10.89
CA MET A 643 6.57 24.00 10.43
C MET A 643 7.73 24.91 9.93
N PRO A 644 8.43 24.53 8.85
CA PRO A 644 9.66 25.21 8.45
C PRO A 644 9.45 26.65 7.99
N PHE A 645 8.32 26.99 7.35
CA PHE A 645 8.16 28.30 6.71
C PHE A 645 7.92 29.41 7.71
N ILE A 646 6.95 29.26 8.60
CA ILE A 646 6.65 30.28 9.63
C ILE A 646 7.80 30.42 10.63
N THR A 647 8.48 29.33 10.98
CA THR A 647 9.59 29.36 11.93
C THR A 647 10.83 30.02 11.34
N GLU A 648 11.14 29.76 10.06
CA GLU A 648 12.24 30.42 9.34
C GLU A 648 12.01 31.94 9.22
N GLU A 649 10.78 32.34 8.83
CA GLU A 649 10.40 33.75 8.73
C GLU A 649 10.54 34.48 10.09
N LEU A 650 10.01 33.88 11.16
CA LEU A 650 10.10 34.44 12.51
C LEU A 650 11.54 34.49 13.03
N TRP A 651 12.38 33.55 12.64
CA TRP A 651 13.80 33.51 12.94
C TRP A 651 14.55 34.70 12.30
N ALA A 652 14.28 34.94 11.04
CA ALA A 652 14.85 36.08 10.30
C ALA A 652 14.35 37.41 10.87
N VAL A 653 13.04 37.56 11.13
CA VAL A 653 12.46 38.77 11.73
C VAL A 653 13.04 39.05 13.13
N LYS A 654 13.40 38.00 13.90
CA LYS A 654 14.05 38.11 15.19
C LYS A 654 15.49 38.70 15.11
N GLY A 655 16.06 38.76 13.90
CA GLY A 655 17.35 39.39 13.60
C GLY A 655 18.52 38.41 13.46
N HIS A 656 18.25 37.13 13.32
CA HIS A 656 19.28 36.16 12.95
C HIS A 656 19.71 36.31 11.50
N THR A 657 21.00 36.11 11.21
CA THR A 657 21.59 36.23 9.86
C THR A 657 21.81 34.88 9.18
N SER A 658 21.78 33.79 9.94
CA SER A 658 21.80 32.42 9.44
C SER A 658 20.40 31.86 9.30
N LEU A 659 20.24 30.90 8.41
CA LEU A 659 18.98 30.14 8.32
C LEU A 659 18.78 29.28 9.57
N LEU A 660 17.55 29.14 10.02
CA LEU A 660 17.18 28.29 11.15
C LEU A 660 17.51 26.81 10.91
N CYS A 661 17.31 26.34 9.67
CA CYS A 661 17.64 24.97 9.29
C CYS A 661 19.14 24.60 9.41
N HIS A 662 20.03 25.58 9.58
CA HIS A 662 21.46 25.37 9.85
C HIS A 662 21.82 25.50 11.35
N THR A 663 20.83 25.68 12.22
CA THR A 663 21.05 25.80 13.65
C THR A 663 21.11 24.41 14.28
N ASP A 664 21.99 24.22 15.25
CA ASP A 664 22.11 22.97 15.99
C ASP A 664 20.83 22.64 16.77
N TRP A 665 20.48 21.36 16.79
CA TRP A 665 19.40 20.87 17.63
C TRP A 665 19.78 20.98 19.11
N PRO A 666 18.86 21.39 19.99
CA PRO A 666 19.19 21.59 21.40
C PRO A 666 19.65 20.31 22.10
N ASP A 667 20.68 20.39 22.92
CA ASP A 667 21.32 19.30 23.65
C ASP A 667 21.07 19.28 25.15
N TYR A 668 20.32 20.27 25.68
CA TYR A 668 20.05 20.39 27.13
C TYR A 668 19.16 19.22 27.62
N THR A 669 19.42 18.79 28.85
CA THR A 669 18.80 17.63 29.49
C THR A 669 17.93 18.01 30.71
N THR A 670 17.27 17.03 31.31
CA THR A 670 16.31 17.23 32.43
C THR A 670 16.95 17.78 33.72
N ASP A 671 18.27 17.90 33.80
CA ASP A 671 18.99 18.58 34.88
C ASP A 671 18.67 20.08 35.01
N LEU A 672 18.03 20.66 34.00
CA LEU A 672 17.56 22.05 34.00
C LEU A 672 16.18 22.23 34.66
N VAL A 673 15.54 21.17 35.05
CA VAL A 673 14.25 21.22 35.74
C VAL A 673 14.50 21.60 37.19
N ASP A 674 14.04 22.79 37.59
CA ASP A 674 14.02 23.22 38.99
C ASP A 674 12.74 22.68 39.63
N ASP A 675 12.89 21.66 40.49
CA ASP A 675 11.77 20.94 41.08
C ASP A 675 10.92 21.84 42.02
N ASP A 676 11.55 22.80 42.70
CA ASP A 676 10.84 23.74 43.59
C ASP A 676 10.00 24.72 42.77
N ALA A 677 10.59 25.32 41.72
CA ALA A 677 9.87 26.21 40.82
C ALA A 677 8.74 25.47 40.08
N LYS A 678 9.00 24.24 39.67
CA LYS A 678 7.98 23.39 39.03
C LYS A 678 6.82 23.10 39.99
N ALA A 679 7.10 22.68 41.21
CA ALA A 679 6.06 22.37 42.18
C ALA A 679 5.20 23.62 42.52
N GLU A 680 5.84 24.78 42.64
CA GLU A 680 5.17 26.06 42.91
C GLU A 680 4.25 26.47 41.74
N LEU A 681 4.77 26.49 40.52
CA LEU A 681 4.01 26.97 39.35
C LEU A 681 2.95 25.96 38.90
N ASP A 682 3.21 24.68 39.02
CA ASP A 682 2.20 23.63 38.74
C ASP A 682 1.03 23.73 39.71
N TRP A 683 1.31 24.00 40.99
CA TRP A 683 0.26 24.25 41.99
C TRP A 683 -0.56 25.49 41.64
N ALA A 684 0.08 26.60 41.27
CA ALA A 684 -0.61 27.85 40.89
C ALA A 684 -1.45 27.66 39.63
N ASN A 685 -0.90 27.01 38.61
CA ASN A 685 -1.59 26.68 37.37
C ASN A 685 -2.79 25.76 37.61
N GLN A 686 -2.64 24.73 38.44
CA GLN A 686 -3.74 23.84 38.82
C GLN A 686 -4.86 24.60 39.54
N LEU A 687 -4.55 25.49 40.43
CA LEU A 687 -5.55 26.34 41.11
C LEU A 687 -6.29 27.23 40.10
N ILE A 688 -5.56 27.87 39.17
CA ILE A 688 -6.14 28.68 38.09
C ILE A 688 -7.11 27.87 37.25
N ASP A 689 -6.69 26.68 36.82
CA ASP A 689 -7.51 25.80 35.98
C ASP A 689 -8.75 25.29 36.74
N ASN A 690 -8.62 24.93 38.00
CA ASN A 690 -9.73 24.52 38.86
C ASN A 690 -10.75 25.65 39.07
N ILE A 691 -10.28 26.89 39.27
CA ILE A 691 -11.16 28.06 39.40
C ILE A 691 -11.89 28.31 38.08
N ARG A 692 -11.20 28.25 36.92
CA ARG A 692 -11.80 28.41 35.59
C ARG A 692 -12.85 27.34 35.34
N SER A 693 -12.55 26.09 35.67
CA SER A 693 -13.47 24.95 35.55
C SER A 693 -14.72 25.18 36.45
N ALA A 694 -14.52 25.58 37.69
CA ALA A 694 -15.59 25.88 38.64
C ALA A 694 -16.50 27.00 38.12
N ARG A 695 -15.94 28.06 37.57
CA ARG A 695 -16.68 29.18 36.95
C ARG A 695 -17.53 28.70 35.79
N ALA A 696 -16.95 27.86 34.89
CA ALA A 696 -17.64 27.32 33.74
C ALA A 696 -18.81 26.39 34.12
N GLN A 697 -18.65 25.60 35.19
CA GLN A 697 -19.70 24.71 35.69
C GLN A 697 -20.97 25.47 36.13
N VAL A 698 -20.81 26.64 36.68
CA VAL A 698 -21.92 27.47 37.15
C VAL A 698 -22.23 28.70 36.28
N ASN A 699 -21.74 28.66 35.01
CA ASN A 699 -21.97 29.68 33.97
C ASN A 699 -21.67 31.12 34.43
N VAL A 700 -20.61 31.35 35.21
CA VAL A 700 -20.14 32.71 35.50
C VAL A 700 -19.65 33.37 34.20
N ASP A 701 -20.03 34.59 33.95
CA ASP A 701 -19.57 35.32 32.76
C ASP A 701 -18.05 35.36 32.71
N PRO A 702 -17.43 35.02 31.60
CA PRO A 702 -15.96 35.03 31.47
C PRO A 702 -15.32 36.37 31.80
N GLN A 703 -16.03 37.47 31.74
CA GLN A 703 -15.52 38.82 32.06
C GLN A 703 -15.62 39.21 33.51
N ASP A 704 -16.46 38.55 34.29
CA ASP A 704 -16.66 38.89 35.73
C ASP A 704 -15.45 38.48 36.58
N ARG A 705 -15.19 39.24 37.61
CA ARG A 705 -14.22 38.91 38.67
C ARG A 705 -14.96 38.39 39.88
N ILE A 706 -14.51 37.24 40.39
CA ILE A 706 -15.14 36.58 41.53
C ILE A 706 -14.26 36.67 42.79
N PRO A 707 -14.81 36.86 44.00
CA PRO A 707 -14.07 36.69 45.23
C PRO A 707 -13.75 35.19 45.47
N LEU A 708 -12.59 34.93 46.09
CA LEU A 708 -12.16 33.60 46.46
C LEU A 708 -11.84 33.56 47.96
N LEU A 709 -12.43 32.63 48.68
CA LEU A 709 -12.16 32.41 50.09
C LEU A 709 -11.18 31.26 50.26
N LEU A 710 -10.06 31.46 50.96
CA LEU A 710 -9.17 30.40 51.42
C LEU A 710 -9.78 29.80 52.68
N VAL A 711 -10.27 28.57 52.58
CA VAL A 711 -10.89 27.86 53.72
C VAL A 711 -9.86 27.10 54.53
N SER A 712 -8.90 26.46 53.86
CA SER A 712 -7.79 25.78 54.52
C SER A 712 -6.61 25.71 53.58
N ALA A 713 -5.40 25.78 54.11
CA ALA A 713 -4.16 25.54 53.37
C ALA A 713 -3.05 25.07 54.32
N ASP A 714 -2.24 24.14 53.82
CA ASP A 714 -0.96 23.79 54.46
C ASP A 714 0.12 24.86 54.17
N ASP A 715 1.26 24.74 54.81
CA ASP A 715 2.35 25.72 54.67
C ASP A 715 2.93 25.79 53.25
N VAL A 716 2.90 24.68 52.49
CA VAL A 716 3.40 24.65 51.10
C VAL A 716 2.43 25.44 50.22
N ALA A 717 1.15 25.17 50.32
CA ALA A 717 0.12 25.84 49.56
C ALA A 717 0.05 27.36 49.92
N ARG A 718 0.27 27.75 51.21
CA ARG A 718 0.33 29.15 51.60
C ARG A 718 1.50 29.90 50.98
N ARG A 719 2.70 29.27 50.93
CA ARG A 719 3.86 29.87 50.25
C ARG A 719 3.62 30.02 48.75
N ALA A 720 3.11 28.98 48.09
CA ALA A 720 2.82 29.00 46.63
C ALA A 720 1.75 30.05 46.30
N LEU A 721 0.71 30.17 47.14
CA LEU A 721 -0.31 31.20 46.98
C LEU A 721 0.26 32.60 47.12
N ALA A 722 1.04 32.85 48.16
CA ALA A 722 1.65 34.18 48.43
C ALA A 722 2.60 34.61 47.31
N ALA A 723 3.37 33.69 46.75
CA ALA A 723 4.28 33.94 45.61
C ALA A 723 3.53 34.22 44.29
N ASN A 724 2.34 33.64 44.13
CA ASN A 724 1.62 33.67 42.84
C ASN A 724 0.23 34.35 42.92
N GLU A 725 -0.09 35.10 44.02
CA GLU A 725 -1.40 35.72 44.20
C GLU A 725 -1.77 36.65 43.06
N GLY A 726 -0.86 37.49 42.60
CA GLY A 726 -1.09 38.43 41.49
C GLY A 726 -1.47 37.72 40.18
N PRO A 727 -0.65 36.79 39.69
CA PRO A 727 -0.96 35.95 38.56
C PRO A 727 -2.27 35.16 38.66
N ILE A 728 -2.55 34.57 39.84
CA ILE A 728 -3.80 33.83 40.09
C ILE A 728 -5.01 34.78 39.96
N LYS A 729 -4.96 35.95 40.57
CA LYS A 729 -6.04 36.96 40.45
C LYS A 729 -6.31 37.39 39.03
N VAL A 730 -5.26 37.58 38.24
CA VAL A 730 -5.38 38.00 36.85
C VAL A 730 -5.93 36.88 35.97
N LEU A 731 -5.29 35.70 36.05
CA LEU A 731 -5.55 34.58 35.12
C LEU A 731 -6.85 33.85 35.44
N ALA A 732 -7.21 33.70 36.71
CA ALA A 732 -8.49 33.12 37.13
C ALA A 732 -9.63 34.13 37.24
N ARG A 733 -9.34 35.44 36.97
CA ARG A 733 -10.29 36.54 37.13
C ARG A 733 -10.90 36.57 38.53
N VAL A 734 -10.01 36.54 39.53
CA VAL A 734 -10.37 36.65 40.93
C VAL A 734 -10.25 38.15 41.34
N SER A 735 -11.22 38.69 42.09
CA SER A 735 -11.15 40.04 42.61
C SER A 735 -10.24 40.15 43.83
N ASP A 736 -10.48 39.27 44.81
CA ASP A 736 -9.75 39.18 46.06
C ASP A 736 -9.65 37.74 46.55
N ILE A 737 -8.57 37.47 47.30
CA ILE A 737 -8.37 36.21 48.01
C ILE A 737 -8.30 36.52 49.50
N THR A 738 -9.29 36.06 50.26
CA THR A 738 -9.36 36.31 51.70
C THR A 738 -9.53 35.02 52.48
N GLU A 739 -9.02 34.95 53.73
CA GLU A 739 -9.26 33.78 54.57
C GLU A 739 -10.64 33.86 55.23
N GLY A 740 -11.35 32.73 55.25
CA GLY A 740 -12.68 32.69 55.85
C GLY A 740 -13.36 31.33 55.71
N GLU A 741 -14.44 31.15 56.47
CA GLU A 741 -15.29 29.97 56.36
C GLU A 741 -16.14 30.05 55.08
N ALA A 742 -16.32 28.87 54.43
CA ALA A 742 -17.15 28.78 53.26
C ALA A 742 -18.64 29.09 53.60
N PRO A 743 -19.28 30.11 53.00
CA PRO A 743 -20.67 30.37 53.24
C PRO A 743 -21.54 29.21 52.66
N LYS A 744 -22.74 29.09 53.21
CA LYS A 744 -23.67 28.05 52.74
C LYS A 744 -24.00 28.25 51.29
N GLY A 745 -23.79 27.19 50.45
CA GLY A 745 -24.00 27.26 49.03
C GLY A 745 -22.83 27.81 48.23
N ALA A 746 -21.64 27.99 48.83
CA ALA A 746 -20.42 28.26 48.06
C ALA A 746 -19.94 27.06 47.28
N LEU A 747 -19.33 27.33 46.14
CA LEU A 747 -18.73 26.30 45.32
C LEU A 747 -17.30 26.00 45.82
N ALA A 748 -17.02 24.78 46.18
CA ALA A 748 -15.70 24.35 46.64
C ALA A 748 -14.74 24.19 45.47
N VAL A 749 -13.52 24.73 45.60
CA VAL A 749 -12.42 24.56 44.66
C VAL A 749 -11.25 23.98 45.43
N GLY A 750 -10.94 22.74 45.19
CA GLY A 750 -9.81 22.03 45.79
C GLY A 750 -8.56 22.10 44.94
N THR A 751 -7.41 22.18 45.58
CA THR A 751 -6.08 21.92 44.98
C THR A 751 -5.21 21.16 46.00
N LYS A 752 -4.02 20.74 45.61
CA LYS A 752 -3.13 19.99 46.51
C LYS A 752 -2.81 20.86 47.77
N GLY A 753 -3.15 20.37 48.95
CA GLY A 753 -2.87 21.03 50.24
C GLY A 753 -3.75 22.24 50.54
N ALA A 754 -4.72 22.63 49.71
CA ALA A 754 -5.60 23.74 49.97
C ALA A 754 -7.02 23.54 49.48
N THR A 755 -7.97 24.19 50.16
CA THR A 755 -9.39 24.26 49.79
C THR A 755 -9.82 25.72 49.75
N PHE A 756 -10.43 26.09 48.66
CA PHE A 756 -11.02 27.41 48.44
C PHE A 756 -12.53 27.31 48.27
N ALA A 757 -13.22 28.41 48.45
CA ALA A 757 -14.65 28.53 48.20
C ALA A 757 -14.96 29.78 47.38
N VAL A 758 -15.86 29.64 46.43
CA VAL A 758 -16.42 30.72 45.63
C VAL A 758 -17.84 31.01 46.15
N PRO A 759 -18.10 32.16 46.77
CA PRO A 759 -19.46 32.55 47.18
C PRO A 759 -20.33 32.79 45.93
N LEU A 760 -21.36 31.99 45.73
CA LEU A 760 -22.19 32.08 44.55
C LEU A 760 -23.37 33.04 44.66
N ALA A 761 -23.80 33.36 45.87
CA ALA A 761 -25.06 34.10 46.14
C ALA A 761 -25.14 35.48 45.43
N ASP A 762 -23.97 36.17 45.30
CA ASP A 762 -23.93 37.50 44.68
C ASP A 762 -23.37 37.46 43.23
N ILE A 763 -23.10 36.28 42.72
CA ILE A 763 -22.43 36.12 41.42
C ILE A 763 -23.36 35.52 40.36
N ILE A 764 -24.26 34.62 40.77
CA ILE A 764 -25.18 33.93 39.86
C ILE A 764 -26.61 33.94 40.45
N ASP A 765 -27.59 33.81 39.58
CA ASP A 765 -28.95 33.48 39.98
C ASP A 765 -29.01 31.99 40.39
N VAL A 766 -28.94 31.76 41.72
CA VAL A 766 -28.87 30.40 42.29
C VAL A 766 -30.14 29.59 41.97
N ASP A 767 -31.29 30.22 41.84
CA ASP A 767 -32.54 29.49 41.54
C ASP A 767 -32.63 29.13 40.04
N ALA A 768 -32.19 29.99 39.17
CA ALA A 768 -32.03 29.71 37.75
C ALA A 768 -31.02 28.57 37.51
N GLU A 769 -29.89 28.58 38.23
CA GLU A 769 -28.86 27.57 38.14
C GLU A 769 -29.34 26.19 38.67
N LYS A 770 -30.06 26.17 39.80
CA LYS A 770 -30.71 24.97 40.29
C LYS A 770 -31.68 24.38 39.26
N ALA A 771 -32.48 25.22 38.65
CA ALA A 771 -33.42 24.77 37.59
C ALA A 771 -32.67 24.18 36.39
N ARG A 772 -31.54 24.81 35.99
CA ARG A 772 -30.70 24.33 34.89
C ARG A 772 -30.08 22.97 35.19
N VAL A 773 -29.48 22.84 36.38
CA VAL A 773 -28.85 21.58 36.85
C VAL A 773 -29.88 20.47 37.00
N SER A 774 -31.06 20.77 37.55
CA SER A 774 -32.14 19.79 37.69
C SER A 774 -32.60 19.28 36.30
N LYS A 775 -32.73 20.16 35.30
CA LYS A 775 -33.08 19.79 33.94
C LYS A 775 -31.99 18.97 33.25
N ALA A 776 -30.71 19.29 33.51
CA ALA A 776 -29.59 18.49 33.02
C ALA A 776 -29.56 17.10 33.64
N LEU A 777 -29.80 17.00 34.95
CA LEU A 777 -29.90 15.74 35.69
C LEU A 777 -31.03 14.86 35.14
N GLU A 778 -32.22 15.40 34.96
CA GLU A 778 -33.34 14.66 34.32
C GLU A 778 -32.98 14.12 32.95
N LYS A 779 -32.25 14.91 32.14
CA LYS A 779 -31.80 14.46 30.83
C LYS A 779 -30.81 13.31 30.90
N VAL A 780 -29.83 13.41 31.81
CA VAL A 780 -28.84 12.35 32.03
C VAL A 780 -29.49 11.09 32.58
N GLU A 781 -30.40 11.23 33.56
CA GLU A 781 -31.15 10.10 34.10
C GLU A 781 -32.01 9.40 33.06
N LYS A 782 -32.69 10.17 32.20
CA LYS A 782 -33.45 9.63 31.07
C LYS A 782 -32.58 8.90 30.07
N THR A 783 -31.38 9.43 29.78
CA THR A 783 -30.39 8.79 28.91
C THR A 783 -29.88 7.49 29.54
N ALA A 784 -29.50 7.53 30.81
CA ALA A 784 -29.04 6.36 31.58
C ALA A 784 -30.11 5.29 31.65
N GLN A 785 -31.39 5.65 31.85
CA GLN A 785 -32.52 4.73 31.85
C GLN A 785 -32.76 4.11 30.47
N GLY A 786 -32.59 4.91 29.38
CA GLY A 786 -32.63 4.43 28.00
C GLY A 786 -31.52 3.42 27.69
N LEU A 787 -30.30 3.69 28.13
CA LEU A 787 -29.15 2.79 27.96
C LEU A 787 -29.32 1.50 28.78
N LYS A 788 -29.72 1.62 30.03
CA LYS A 788 -30.09 0.45 30.88
C LYS A 788 -31.20 -0.41 30.24
N GLY A 789 -32.24 0.22 29.67
CA GLY A 789 -33.29 -0.46 28.91
C GLY A 789 -32.77 -1.19 27.68
N ARG A 790 -31.83 -0.60 26.95
CA ARG A 790 -31.16 -1.24 25.78
C ARG A 790 -30.32 -2.43 26.25
N LEU A 791 -29.49 -2.28 27.25
CA LEU A 791 -28.64 -3.35 27.80
C LEU A 791 -29.47 -4.52 28.40
N SER A 792 -30.65 -4.20 28.94
CA SER A 792 -31.58 -5.22 29.50
C SER A 792 -32.39 -5.96 28.41
N ASN A 793 -32.32 -5.54 27.17
CA ASN A 793 -33.03 -6.19 26.06
C ASN A 793 -32.18 -7.35 25.50
N PRO A 794 -32.59 -8.61 25.63
CA PRO A 794 -31.82 -9.76 25.13
C PRO A 794 -31.48 -9.65 23.64
N LYS A 795 -32.40 -9.12 22.83
CA LYS A 795 -32.18 -8.97 21.38
C LYS A 795 -31.09 -7.93 21.04
N PHE A 796 -30.88 -6.95 21.90
CA PHE A 796 -29.77 -6.01 21.69
C PHE A 796 -28.45 -6.68 22.06
N ALA A 797 -28.39 -7.41 23.15
CA ALA A 797 -27.19 -8.14 23.58
C ALA A 797 -26.75 -9.23 22.57
N GLU A 798 -27.73 -9.85 21.86
CA GLU A 798 -27.45 -10.88 20.87
C GLU A 798 -27.08 -10.35 19.47
N ASN A 799 -27.58 -9.16 19.06
CA ASN A 799 -27.42 -8.66 17.71
C ASN A 799 -26.53 -7.41 17.59
N ALA A 800 -26.14 -6.78 18.68
CA ALA A 800 -25.25 -5.61 18.66
C ALA A 800 -23.78 -6.04 18.65
N SER A 801 -22.92 -5.25 17.97
CA SER A 801 -21.47 -5.46 18.03
C SER A 801 -20.96 -5.33 19.48
N ALA A 802 -19.88 -6.04 19.80
CA ALA A 802 -19.24 -5.95 21.13
C ALA A 802 -18.88 -4.49 21.48
N GLU A 803 -18.48 -3.70 20.50
CA GLU A 803 -18.16 -2.27 20.60
C GLU A 803 -19.38 -1.43 21.00
N ALA A 804 -20.54 -1.67 20.38
CA ALA A 804 -21.80 -0.97 20.68
C ALA A 804 -22.36 -1.35 22.08
N VAL A 805 -22.10 -2.56 22.54
CA VAL A 805 -22.48 -3.00 23.90
C VAL A 805 -21.58 -2.36 24.94
N GLU A 806 -20.27 -2.23 24.67
CA GLU A 806 -19.32 -1.58 25.58
C GLU A 806 -19.54 -0.07 25.65
N GLU A 807 -19.86 0.59 24.53
CA GLU A 807 -20.23 2.02 24.49
C GLU A 807 -21.55 2.30 25.23
N ALA A 808 -22.45 1.36 25.30
CA ALA A 808 -23.73 1.49 26.01
C ALA A 808 -23.61 1.25 27.55
N LYS A 809 -22.56 0.56 28.01
CA LYS A 809 -22.22 0.38 29.43
C LYS A 809 -21.66 1.65 30.02
#